data_8a0b89786bfdc04ccf1c0c299be95de8
#
_entry.id   8a0b89786bfdc04ccf1c0c299be95de8
#
_cell.length_a   1.000
_cell.length_b   1.000
_cell.length_c   1.000
_cell.angle_alpha   90.00
_cell.angle_beta   90.00
_cell.angle_gamma   90.00
#
_symmetry.space_group_name_H-M   'P 1'
#
loop_
_entity.id
_entity.type
_entity.pdbx_description
1 polymer ?
#
loop_
_entity_poly.entity_id
_entity_poly.type
_entity_poly.pdbx_seq_one_letter_code
_entity_poly.pdbx_strand_id
1 'polypeptide(L)'
;MLTRYLLPAAGLLIAVTVISSCHNDDHNAATAATITKTIDGYTFRDLNKNGKLDIYEDARQPIEARVNDLLGQMSLDEKAGMLFINGAKVNDDGSITDQPGKGMFAFVPNALGLIREKKMNHFNLWSIPPPTVLAKWYNSMQKYVQDSTRLGIPITIASDPRNHFSSNIFAMAADSFSQWCEPLGLGAIGDDSLTRQFADISRREYMAVGIRETLHPQIDLATEPRWPRISGTFGEDASLTSRMARAYILGYQGDTLGPHSVATMTKHFPGGGPQKEGLDPHFPFQKGQVYPGKNFNYHLIPFEAAFAAHTAAIMPYYGVPMGQTSEDVGFSFNKEIITGLLRNTYHFDGVVCTDWGLVTDADMGGTIWPARAWGVEKLSREDRVKKILDAGVDQFGGENCPELVLQLLKEGRLTETRIDSSVRRLLRQKFQLGLFDNPFVDESKVGESLGNPAFISAGEASQRRAMTLLKNENKILPLAQGKLKIYVRNIDPKVASQYGTVVDRPDQADLAILRLNTPYYPVASPLAMARGFHHGDLDFKGKQKDSILQLLSTVPTIVDIYLDRPAVIPEISAKAKGLLADFGASDASVLAVIFGKDKPGGHLPIELPSSMAAVRAQKEDVPYDSKDPLYKFGFGLSY
;
A
#
# COMPACT_ATOMS: atom_id res chain seq x y z
N MET A 1 31.09 -42.08 48.72
CA MET A 1 32.49 -42.52 48.61
C MET A 1 33.18 -41.58 47.69
N LEU A 2 33.80 -40.50 48.23
CA LEU A 2 35.21 -40.36 48.55
C LEU A 2 36.10 -40.88 47.41
N THR A 3 36.89 -40.05 46.70
CA THR A 3 38.10 -39.47 47.28
C THR A 3 38.64 -38.34 46.40
N ARG A 4 39.07 -37.26 47.03
CA ARG A 4 39.91 -36.13 46.52
C ARG A 4 41.35 -36.64 46.24
N TYR A 5 42.04 -35.96 45.31
CA TYR A 5 43.46 -35.62 45.46
C TYR A 5 43.80 -34.23 44.84
N LEU A 6 44.59 -33.49 45.61
CA LEU A 6 45.08 -32.11 45.40
C LEU A 6 46.58 -32.17 45.02
N LEU A 7 46.91 -31.26 44.04
CA LEU A 7 48.13 -30.42 43.89
C LEU A 7 49.53 -31.07 43.75
N PRO A 8 50.56 -30.44 43.18
CA PRO A 8 50.85 -28.99 43.19
C PRO A 8 51.35 -28.36 41.86
N ALA A 9 51.46 -27.03 41.91
CA ALA A 9 51.96 -26.07 40.94
C ALA A 9 53.45 -26.13 40.67
N ALA A 10 53.84 -25.75 39.45
CA ALA A 10 55.14 -25.16 39.17
C ALA A 10 54.96 -24.06 38.10
N GLY A 11 55.27 -22.86 38.46
CA GLY A 11 55.17 -21.70 37.61
C GLY A 11 56.31 -21.62 36.62
N LEU A 12 56.00 -21.08 35.41
CA LEU A 12 56.98 -20.51 34.52
C LEU A 12 56.42 -19.19 34.00
N LEU A 13 56.95 -18.10 34.54
CA LEU A 13 56.72 -16.75 33.99
C LEU A 13 57.45 -16.63 32.65
N ILE A 14 56.72 -16.52 31.57
CA ILE A 14 57.22 -16.01 30.32
C ILE A 14 56.60 -14.63 30.15
N ALA A 15 57.43 -13.60 30.29
CA ALA A 15 57.08 -12.24 29.98
C ALA A 15 57.00 -12.10 28.43
N VAL A 16 55.79 -12.09 27.89
CA VAL A 16 55.55 -11.67 26.50
C VAL A 16 55.28 -10.19 26.51
N THR A 17 56.27 -9.46 26.06
CA THR A 17 56.13 -8.03 25.74
C THR A 17 55.19 -7.87 24.55
N VAL A 18 53.93 -7.58 24.82
CA VAL A 18 52.98 -7.20 23.78
C VAL A 18 53.32 -5.76 23.42
N ILE A 19 53.97 -5.57 22.27
CA ILE A 19 54.03 -4.28 21.59
C ILE A 19 52.63 -3.98 21.11
N SER A 20 51.89 -3.21 21.88
CA SER A 20 50.64 -2.61 21.47
C SER A 20 50.97 -1.55 20.41
N SER A 21 50.88 -1.94 19.12
CA SER A 21 50.78 -0.92 18.07
C SER A 21 49.39 -0.32 18.19
N CYS A 22 49.30 0.81 18.86
CA CYS A 22 48.16 1.72 18.69
C CYS A 22 48.13 2.12 17.22
N HIS A 23 47.30 1.42 16.42
CA HIS A 23 46.74 2.06 15.26
C HIS A 23 45.76 3.09 15.79
N ASN A 24 46.22 4.33 15.81
CA ASN A 24 45.35 5.48 15.82
C ASN A 24 44.55 5.40 14.52
N ASP A 25 43.36 4.79 14.56
CA ASP A 25 42.30 5.15 13.66
C ASP A 25 41.85 6.57 14.02
N ASP A 26 42.69 7.52 13.65
CA ASP A 26 42.29 8.89 13.41
C ASP A 26 41.31 8.87 12.25
N HIS A 27 40.08 8.38 12.50
CA HIS A 27 38.93 8.85 11.77
C HIS A 27 38.83 10.34 12.09
N ASN A 28 39.61 11.11 11.32
CA ASN A 28 39.32 12.50 11.08
C ASN A 28 37.81 12.64 10.94
N ALA A 29 37.17 13.13 11.99
CA ALA A 29 35.94 13.85 11.89
C ALA A 29 36.29 15.11 11.08
N ALA A 30 36.45 14.94 9.76
CA ALA A 30 36.34 16.04 8.83
C ALA A 30 35.01 16.68 9.18
N THR A 31 35.04 17.82 9.78
CA THR A 31 33.92 18.74 9.98
C THR A 31 33.18 18.70 8.66
N ALA A 32 31.97 18.11 8.65
CA ALA A 32 31.13 17.99 7.45
C ALA A 32 31.04 19.42 6.91
N ALA A 33 31.72 19.67 5.79
CA ALA A 33 31.67 20.98 5.15
C ALA A 33 30.18 21.22 4.88
N THR A 34 29.66 22.32 5.42
CA THR A 34 28.26 22.69 5.17
C THR A 34 28.15 22.79 3.67
N ILE A 35 27.33 21.92 3.07
CA ILE A 35 27.10 21.92 1.60
C ILE A 35 26.42 23.21 1.15
N THR A 36 25.96 24.03 2.08
CA THR A 36 25.39 25.36 1.83
C THR A 36 26.46 26.35 1.43
N LYS A 37 26.34 26.92 0.26
CA LYS A 37 27.22 27.95 -0.30
C LYS A 37 26.44 29.21 -0.60
N THR A 38 27.14 30.35 -0.64
CA THR A 38 26.57 31.63 -1.06
C THR A 38 27.42 32.19 -2.18
N ILE A 39 26.82 32.45 -3.34
CA ILE A 39 27.45 33.09 -4.51
C ILE A 39 26.56 34.28 -4.90
N ASP A 40 27.12 35.44 -5.04
CA ASP A 40 26.41 36.67 -5.41
C ASP A 40 25.15 36.95 -4.56
N GLY A 41 25.20 36.65 -3.27
CA GLY A 41 24.09 36.82 -2.34
C GLY A 41 23.02 35.74 -2.39
N TYR A 42 23.13 34.75 -3.26
CA TYR A 42 22.22 33.61 -3.33
C TYR A 42 22.81 32.38 -2.61
N THR A 43 22.06 31.87 -1.65
CA THR A 43 22.42 30.69 -0.87
C THR A 43 21.80 29.44 -1.47
N PHE A 44 22.59 28.41 -1.73
CA PHE A 44 22.18 27.15 -2.36
C PHE A 44 22.86 25.95 -1.70
N ARG A 45 22.41 24.75 -2.05
CA ARG A 45 23.02 23.48 -1.65
C ARG A 45 23.96 23.01 -2.78
N ASP A 46 25.27 23.02 -2.54
CA ASP A 46 26.32 22.54 -3.45
C ASP A 46 26.35 20.99 -3.40
N LEU A 47 25.37 20.35 -4.08
CA LEU A 47 25.11 18.92 -3.97
C LEU A 47 26.19 18.06 -4.62
N ASN A 48 26.81 18.54 -5.70
CA ASN A 48 27.92 17.86 -6.36
C ASN A 48 29.31 18.26 -5.83
N LYS A 49 29.37 19.17 -4.84
CA LYS A 49 30.58 19.63 -4.14
C LYS A 49 31.63 20.25 -5.07
N ASN A 50 31.22 20.84 -6.17
CA ASN A 50 32.14 21.50 -7.12
C ASN A 50 32.42 22.96 -6.77
N GLY A 51 31.73 23.53 -5.78
CA GLY A 51 31.87 24.91 -5.32
C GLY A 51 31.25 25.96 -6.24
N LYS A 52 30.49 25.58 -7.23
CA LYS A 52 29.78 26.43 -8.19
C LYS A 52 28.27 26.25 -8.02
N LEU A 53 27.53 27.24 -8.47
CA LEU A 53 26.06 27.12 -8.57
C LEU A 53 25.69 26.49 -9.92
N ASP A 54 25.37 25.23 -9.93
CA ASP A 54 24.88 24.54 -11.12
C ASP A 54 23.37 24.83 -11.33
N ILE A 55 22.89 24.67 -12.56
CA ILE A 55 21.49 24.96 -12.89
C ILE A 55 20.54 24.09 -12.06
N TYR A 56 20.88 22.79 -11.83
CA TYR A 56 20.01 21.90 -11.07
C TYR A 56 19.94 22.25 -9.57
N GLU A 57 20.90 22.99 -9.04
CA GLU A 57 20.96 23.42 -7.64
C GLU A 57 20.26 24.78 -7.42
N ASP A 58 20.02 25.54 -8.51
CA ASP A 58 19.38 26.85 -8.45
C ASP A 58 17.84 26.71 -8.48
N ALA A 59 17.20 26.85 -7.30
CA ALA A 59 15.75 26.76 -7.17
C ALA A 59 14.97 27.85 -7.96
N ARG A 60 15.64 28.88 -8.44
CA ARG A 60 15.04 29.96 -9.28
C ARG A 60 14.87 29.53 -10.74
N GLN A 61 15.57 28.46 -11.16
CA GLN A 61 15.51 27.96 -12.54
C GLN A 61 14.24 27.14 -12.79
N PRO A 62 13.71 27.15 -14.00
CA PRO A 62 12.61 26.26 -14.37
C PRO A 62 12.96 24.78 -14.16
N ILE A 63 11.99 23.99 -13.68
CA ILE A 63 12.20 22.55 -13.37
C ILE A 63 12.81 21.80 -14.54
N GLU A 64 12.34 22.03 -15.78
CA GLU A 64 12.88 21.35 -16.96
C GLU A 64 14.33 21.72 -17.27
N ALA A 65 14.76 22.96 -16.96
CA ALA A 65 16.16 23.33 -17.07
C ALA A 65 17.02 22.59 -16.03
N ARG A 66 16.53 22.50 -14.80
CA ARG A 66 17.19 21.73 -13.71
C ARG A 66 17.28 20.25 -14.05
N VAL A 67 16.22 19.65 -14.57
CA VAL A 67 16.19 18.26 -15.04
C VAL A 67 17.20 18.02 -16.16
N ASN A 68 17.25 18.89 -17.16
CA ASN A 68 18.18 18.78 -18.29
C ASN A 68 19.64 18.84 -17.84
N ASP A 69 19.96 19.77 -16.96
CA ASP A 69 21.31 19.95 -16.43
C ASP A 69 21.76 18.73 -15.63
N LEU A 70 20.95 18.26 -14.68
CA LEU A 70 21.28 17.10 -13.87
C LEU A 70 21.40 15.82 -14.71
N LEU A 71 20.45 15.60 -15.62
CA LEU A 71 20.45 14.43 -16.52
C LEU A 71 21.74 14.37 -17.35
N GLY A 72 22.24 15.53 -17.82
CA GLY A 72 23.51 15.64 -18.57
C GLY A 72 24.74 15.35 -17.71
N GLN A 73 24.66 15.50 -16.39
CA GLN A 73 25.74 15.20 -15.45
C GLN A 73 25.73 13.76 -14.94
N MET A 74 24.59 13.02 -15.05
CA MET A 74 24.46 11.65 -14.54
C MET A 74 25.28 10.65 -15.37
N SER A 75 25.96 9.74 -14.66
CA SER A 75 26.56 8.54 -15.29
C SER A 75 25.50 7.52 -15.67
N LEU A 76 25.86 6.56 -16.56
CA LEU A 76 24.95 5.46 -16.92
C LEU A 76 24.52 4.63 -15.69
N ASP A 77 25.43 4.39 -14.74
CA ASP A 77 25.12 3.67 -13.50
C ASP A 77 24.07 4.41 -12.66
N GLU A 78 24.18 5.74 -12.54
CA GLU A 78 23.21 6.57 -11.80
C GLU A 78 21.86 6.60 -12.52
N LYS A 79 21.85 6.67 -13.86
CA LYS A 79 20.63 6.59 -14.66
C LYS A 79 19.97 5.22 -14.50
N ALA A 80 20.74 4.14 -14.62
CA ALA A 80 20.22 2.77 -14.48
C ALA A 80 19.67 2.50 -13.07
N GLY A 81 20.39 2.91 -12.02
CA GLY A 81 19.96 2.73 -10.63
C GLY A 81 18.66 3.47 -10.30
N MET A 82 18.43 4.66 -10.88
CA MET A 82 17.21 5.46 -10.67
C MET A 82 15.95 4.77 -11.20
N LEU A 83 16.05 3.86 -12.15
CA LEU A 83 14.91 3.13 -12.70
C LEU A 83 14.35 2.06 -11.75
N PHE A 84 14.89 1.89 -10.55
CA PHE A 84 14.49 0.83 -9.64
C PHE A 84 13.94 1.40 -8.33
N ILE A 85 12.84 0.81 -7.85
CA ILE A 85 12.29 1.01 -6.52
C ILE A 85 12.17 -0.35 -5.83
N ASN A 86 12.71 -0.47 -4.61
CA ASN A 86 12.63 -1.70 -3.84
C ASN A 86 12.22 -1.42 -2.39
N GLY A 87 11.94 -2.48 -1.63
CA GLY A 87 11.61 -2.40 -0.23
C GLY A 87 12.77 -1.83 0.60
N ALA A 88 12.43 -1.04 1.62
CA ALA A 88 13.35 -0.63 2.66
C ALA A 88 12.81 -1.03 4.03
N LYS A 89 13.71 -1.52 4.87
CA LYS A 89 13.45 -1.70 6.31
C LYS A 89 14.10 -0.57 7.09
N VAL A 90 13.48 -0.19 8.18
CA VAL A 90 14.04 0.78 9.13
C VAL A 90 14.56 0.02 10.34
N ASN A 91 15.76 0.33 10.80
CA ASN A 91 16.32 -0.24 12.02
C ASN A 91 15.59 0.30 13.26
N ASP A 92 15.44 -0.52 14.30
CA ASP A 92 14.70 -0.17 15.52
C ASP A 92 15.27 1.07 16.25
N ASP A 93 16.54 1.39 16.04
CA ASP A 93 17.24 2.56 16.61
C ASP A 93 17.28 3.78 15.66
N GLY A 94 16.70 3.66 14.47
CA GLY A 94 16.74 4.69 13.42
C GLY A 94 18.12 4.87 12.78
N SER A 95 19.05 3.95 12.98
CA SER A 95 20.33 3.96 12.28
C SER A 95 20.18 3.50 10.84
N ILE A 96 21.12 3.92 9.97
CA ILE A 96 21.21 3.50 8.57
C ILE A 96 22.24 2.37 8.35
N THR A 97 22.82 1.85 9.43
CA THR A 97 23.82 0.78 9.38
C THR A 97 23.22 -0.52 8.86
N ASP A 98 24.06 -1.34 8.23
CA ASP A 98 23.63 -2.64 7.74
C ASP A 98 23.39 -3.58 8.93
N GLN A 99 22.12 -3.91 9.16
CA GLN A 99 21.71 -4.88 10.18
C GLN A 99 20.96 -6.03 9.53
N PRO A 100 21.16 -7.28 9.98
CA PRO A 100 20.41 -8.42 9.47
C PRO A 100 18.90 -8.20 9.59
N GLY A 101 18.16 -8.55 8.54
CA GLY A 101 16.71 -8.57 8.59
C GLY A 101 16.20 -9.55 9.64
N LYS A 102 15.07 -9.24 10.28
CA LYS A 102 14.40 -10.09 11.26
C LYS A 102 12.98 -10.42 10.80
N GLY A 103 12.52 -11.62 11.14
CA GLY A 103 11.14 -12.04 10.90
C GLY A 103 10.73 -12.01 9.42
N MET A 104 9.52 -11.58 9.17
CA MET A 104 8.90 -11.56 7.83
C MET A 104 9.65 -10.67 6.82
N PHE A 105 10.41 -9.68 7.28
CA PHE A 105 11.15 -8.73 6.44
C PHE A 105 12.64 -9.07 6.30
N ALA A 106 13.06 -10.30 6.68
CA ALA A 106 14.45 -10.74 6.57
C ALA A 106 15.01 -10.70 5.13
N PHE A 107 14.14 -10.82 4.13
CA PHE A 107 14.48 -10.78 2.70
C PHE A 107 14.61 -9.36 2.14
N VAL A 108 14.19 -8.33 2.87
CA VAL A 108 14.28 -6.93 2.39
C VAL A 108 15.73 -6.48 2.41
N PRO A 109 16.29 -6.04 1.27
CA PRO A 109 17.69 -5.65 1.19
C PRO A 109 17.99 -4.39 2.01
N ASN A 110 19.26 -4.18 2.34
CA ASN A 110 19.70 -2.95 2.98
C ASN A 110 19.68 -1.78 2.00
N ALA A 111 18.90 -0.75 2.31
CA ALA A 111 18.76 0.43 1.44
C ALA A 111 20.08 1.17 1.23
N LEU A 112 20.95 1.27 2.26
CA LEU A 112 22.26 1.91 2.14
C LEU A 112 23.17 1.18 1.15
N GLY A 113 23.16 -0.17 1.17
CA GLY A 113 23.88 -1.00 0.18
C GLY A 113 23.39 -0.73 -1.25
N LEU A 114 22.06 -0.68 -1.43
CA LEU A 114 21.48 -0.38 -2.75
C LEU A 114 21.84 1.02 -3.27
N ILE A 115 21.92 2.02 -2.38
CA ILE A 115 22.38 3.38 -2.75
C ILE A 115 23.84 3.34 -3.18
N ARG A 116 24.72 2.73 -2.39
CA ARG A 116 26.17 2.73 -2.65
C ARG A 116 26.53 1.94 -3.91
N GLU A 117 26.01 0.73 -4.01
CA GLU A 117 26.44 -0.24 -4.99
C GLU A 117 25.63 -0.15 -6.29
N LYS A 118 24.31 0.09 -6.17
CA LYS A 118 23.38 0.06 -7.29
C LYS A 118 22.83 1.43 -7.68
N LYS A 119 23.24 2.51 -7.00
CA LYS A 119 22.83 3.90 -7.26
C LYS A 119 21.31 4.12 -7.21
N MET A 120 20.59 3.27 -6.48
CA MET A 120 19.15 3.39 -6.30
C MET A 120 18.80 4.56 -5.37
N ASN A 121 17.68 5.24 -5.64
CA ASN A 121 17.24 6.38 -4.84
C ASN A 121 15.71 6.46 -4.65
N HIS A 122 15.00 5.34 -4.86
CA HIS A 122 13.58 5.17 -4.56
C HIS A 122 13.37 3.92 -3.72
N PHE A 123 12.63 4.05 -2.61
CA PHE A 123 12.39 2.94 -1.68
C PHE A 123 10.96 2.94 -1.17
N ASN A 124 10.33 1.75 -1.10
CA ASN A 124 9.04 1.53 -0.45
C ASN A 124 9.24 1.04 0.99
N LEU A 125 8.60 1.65 1.95
CA LEU A 125 8.67 1.22 3.35
C LEU A 125 7.84 -0.04 3.57
N TRP A 126 8.47 -1.09 4.07
CA TRP A 126 7.79 -2.33 4.45
C TRP A 126 7.49 -2.39 5.95
N SER A 127 8.32 -1.75 6.78
CA SER A 127 8.09 -1.64 8.22
C SER A 127 7.93 -0.19 8.63
N ILE A 128 7.06 0.06 9.60
CA ILE A 128 6.84 1.38 10.19
C ILE A 128 7.20 1.31 11.68
N PRO A 129 8.40 1.73 12.06
CA PRO A 129 8.77 1.89 13.47
C PRO A 129 8.08 3.11 14.07
N PRO A 130 8.28 3.40 15.38
CA PRO A 130 7.78 4.63 15.98
C PRO A 130 8.14 5.87 15.15
N PRO A 131 7.25 6.86 15.02
CA PRO A 131 7.41 7.98 14.08
C PRO A 131 8.71 8.77 14.20
N THR A 132 9.19 8.98 15.42
CA THR A 132 10.46 9.68 15.67
C THR A 132 11.67 8.89 15.18
N VAL A 133 11.61 7.56 15.28
CA VAL A 133 12.63 6.64 14.76
C VAL A 133 12.65 6.68 13.23
N LEU A 134 11.47 6.67 12.61
CA LEU A 134 11.34 6.76 11.15
C LEU A 134 11.86 8.10 10.61
N ALA A 135 11.50 9.22 11.24
CA ALA A 135 11.97 10.54 10.85
C ALA A 135 13.49 10.68 10.97
N LYS A 136 14.07 10.19 12.06
CA LYS A 136 15.52 10.14 12.27
C LYS A 136 16.23 9.30 11.19
N TRP A 137 15.70 8.09 10.91
CA TRP A 137 16.24 7.23 9.85
C TRP A 137 16.18 7.93 8.49
N TYR A 138 15.03 8.52 8.16
CA TYR A 138 14.84 9.25 6.91
C TYR A 138 15.85 10.38 6.75
N ASN A 139 16.00 11.24 7.76
CA ASN A 139 16.97 12.35 7.74
C ASN A 139 18.41 11.84 7.62
N SER A 140 18.74 10.74 8.30
CA SER A 140 20.06 10.12 8.21
C SER A 140 20.37 9.59 6.81
N MET A 141 19.37 8.99 6.14
CA MET A 141 19.48 8.54 4.75
C MET A 141 19.66 9.71 3.78
N GLN A 142 18.87 10.78 3.93
CA GLN A 142 19.00 11.99 3.11
C GLN A 142 20.37 12.65 3.30
N LYS A 143 20.83 12.74 4.54
CA LYS A 143 22.16 13.28 4.85
C LYS A 143 23.27 12.44 4.23
N TYR A 144 23.16 11.10 4.33
CA TYR A 144 24.15 10.22 3.71
C TYR A 144 24.23 10.44 2.20
N VAL A 145 23.10 10.49 1.51
CA VAL A 145 23.05 10.72 0.06
C VAL A 145 23.65 12.06 -0.31
N GLN A 146 23.28 13.10 0.40
CA GLN A 146 23.81 14.45 0.24
C GLN A 146 25.33 14.49 0.37
N ASP A 147 25.86 13.88 1.43
CA ASP A 147 27.28 14.02 1.78
C ASP A 147 28.18 13.02 1.00
N SER A 148 27.67 11.84 0.69
CA SER A 148 28.47 10.69 0.26
C SER A 148 28.26 10.26 -1.20
N THR A 149 27.26 10.81 -1.92
CA THR A 149 27.08 10.53 -3.34
C THR A 149 27.57 11.67 -4.23
N ARG A 150 27.87 11.37 -5.49
CA ARG A 150 28.50 12.34 -6.40
C ARG A 150 27.62 13.54 -6.73
N LEU A 151 26.33 13.34 -6.94
CA LEU A 151 25.36 14.38 -7.34
C LEU A 151 24.35 14.73 -6.25
N GLY A 152 24.42 14.11 -5.07
CA GLY A 152 23.52 14.37 -3.96
C GLY A 152 22.03 14.20 -4.29
N ILE A 153 21.68 13.30 -5.24
CA ILE A 153 20.29 13.08 -5.67
C ILE A 153 19.46 12.55 -4.48
N PRO A 154 18.46 13.31 -3.98
CA PRO A 154 17.71 12.92 -2.80
C PRO A 154 16.93 11.61 -2.99
N ILE A 155 16.77 10.83 -1.91
CA ILE A 155 15.91 9.65 -1.96
C ILE A 155 14.43 10.06 -1.95
N THR A 156 13.59 9.28 -2.62
CA THR A 156 12.13 9.30 -2.50
C THR A 156 11.70 8.07 -1.72
N ILE A 157 10.96 8.28 -0.63
CA ILE A 157 10.35 7.22 0.15
C ILE A 157 8.88 7.11 -0.23
N ALA A 158 8.49 5.91 -0.65
CA ALA A 158 7.11 5.52 -0.94
C ALA A 158 6.53 4.65 0.18
N SER A 159 5.21 4.56 0.25
CA SER A 159 4.52 3.65 1.16
C SER A 159 3.19 3.18 0.60
N ASP A 160 2.85 1.91 0.85
CA ASP A 160 1.48 1.42 0.80
C ASP A 160 0.61 2.07 1.87
N PRO A 161 -0.74 1.96 1.82
CA PRO A 161 -1.65 2.59 2.78
C PRO A 161 -1.31 2.25 4.24
N ARG A 162 -1.33 3.27 5.13
CA ARG A 162 -1.05 3.14 6.58
C ARG A 162 -2.21 3.60 7.47
N ASN A 163 -3.17 4.29 6.90
CA ASN A 163 -4.23 4.97 7.61
C ASN A 163 -5.56 4.20 7.65
N HIS A 164 -5.56 2.88 7.47
CA HIS A 164 -6.77 2.06 7.54
C HIS A 164 -6.75 1.20 8.79
N PHE A 165 -7.92 1.03 9.42
CA PHE A 165 -8.07 0.27 10.65
C PHE A 165 -7.68 -1.21 10.47
N SER A 166 -8.08 -1.81 9.35
CA SER A 166 -7.76 -3.20 9.08
C SER A 166 -6.33 -3.33 8.56
N SER A 167 -5.58 -4.26 9.13
CA SER A 167 -4.25 -4.62 8.66
C SER A 167 -4.31 -5.89 7.81
N ASN A 168 -3.79 -5.80 6.61
CA ASN A 168 -3.66 -6.93 5.70
C ASN A 168 -2.36 -6.81 4.90
N ILE A 169 -2.08 -7.76 4.00
CA ILE A 169 -0.83 -7.76 3.21
C ILE A 169 -0.72 -6.62 2.20
N PHE A 170 -1.81 -5.90 1.91
CA PHE A 170 -1.85 -4.78 0.95
C PHE A 170 -1.91 -3.42 1.64
N ALA A 171 -2.31 -3.39 2.91
CA ALA A 171 -2.47 -2.18 3.70
C ALA A 171 -2.08 -2.52 5.16
N MET A 172 -0.80 -2.40 5.45
CA MET A 172 -0.28 -2.65 6.79
C MET A 172 -0.55 -1.43 7.66
N ALA A 173 -1.58 -1.51 8.50
CA ALA A 173 -1.89 -0.46 9.46
C ALA A 173 -0.67 -0.14 10.34
N ALA A 174 -0.53 1.12 10.69
CA ALA A 174 0.51 1.59 11.59
C ALA A 174 -0.16 2.36 12.73
N ASP A 175 -0.06 1.86 13.97
CA ASP A 175 -0.79 2.36 15.14
C ASP A 175 -0.58 3.85 15.44
N SER A 176 0.54 4.41 14.97
CA SER A 176 0.85 5.82 15.15
C SER A 176 0.15 6.75 14.17
N PHE A 177 -0.38 6.21 13.08
CA PHE A 177 -1.15 6.95 12.08
C PHE A 177 -2.64 6.92 12.44
N SER A 178 -3.38 7.94 12.03
CA SER A 178 -4.84 7.96 12.22
C SER A 178 -5.49 6.80 11.47
N GLN A 179 -6.40 6.07 12.14
CA GLN A 179 -7.01 4.85 11.63
C GLN A 179 -8.41 5.11 11.12
N TRP A 180 -8.58 5.05 9.80
CA TRP A 180 -9.82 5.32 9.06
C TRP A 180 -10.47 4.00 8.62
N CYS A 181 -11.74 4.08 8.19
CA CYS A 181 -12.32 2.98 7.41
C CYS A 181 -11.49 2.74 6.13
N GLU A 182 -11.62 1.57 5.56
CA GLU A 182 -10.95 1.22 4.29
C GLU A 182 -11.49 2.04 3.11
N PRO A 183 -10.81 2.04 1.95
CA PRO A 183 -11.31 2.69 0.75
C PRO A 183 -12.73 2.27 0.38
N LEU A 184 -13.08 0.98 0.57
CA LEU A 184 -14.45 0.49 0.37
C LEU A 184 -15.46 1.19 1.30
N GLY A 185 -15.05 1.51 2.53
CA GLY A 185 -15.85 2.29 3.47
C GLY A 185 -15.98 3.76 3.06
N LEU A 186 -14.93 4.37 2.48
CA LEU A 186 -15.04 5.70 1.88
C LEU A 186 -16.02 5.68 0.70
N GLY A 187 -16.01 4.61 -0.10
CA GLY A 187 -17.00 4.36 -1.14
C GLY A 187 -18.42 4.24 -0.57
N ALA A 188 -18.59 3.52 0.56
CA ALA A 188 -19.88 3.40 1.23
C ALA A 188 -20.41 4.75 1.74
N ILE A 189 -19.55 5.64 2.25
CA ILE A 189 -19.90 7.01 2.63
C ILE A 189 -20.25 7.86 1.41
N GLY A 190 -19.52 7.70 0.31
CA GLY A 190 -19.74 8.39 -0.97
C GLY A 190 -19.54 9.90 -0.94
N ASP A 191 -18.76 10.42 0.03
CA ASP A 191 -18.55 11.85 0.27
C ASP A 191 -17.14 12.28 -0.19
N ASP A 192 -17.10 13.03 -1.30
CA ASP A 192 -15.87 13.54 -1.91
C ASP A 192 -15.08 14.44 -0.94
N SER A 193 -15.79 15.26 -0.14
CA SER A 193 -15.16 16.19 0.81
C SER A 193 -14.45 15.43 1.93
N LEU A 194 -15.11 14.40 2.48
CA LEU A 194 -14.51 13.53 3.51
C LEU A 194 -13.31 12.76 2.95
N THR A 195 -13.42 12.25 1.73
CA THR A 195 -12.31 11.53 1.07
C THR A 195 -11.12 12.45 0.84
N ARG A 196 -11.35 13.71 0.43
CA ARG A 196 -10.28 14.71 0.32
C ARG A 196 -9.67 15.06 1.68
N GLN A 197 -10.47 15.18 2.74
CA GLN A 197 -10.01 15.41 4.11
C GLN A 197 -9.14 14.24 4.61
N PHE A 198 -9.59 13.00 4.41
CA PHE A 198 -8.80 11.80 4.70
C PHE A 198 -7.42 11.88 4.05
N ALA A 199 -7.39 12.13 2.74
CA ALA A 199 -6.16 12.18 1.97
C ALA A 199 -5.23 13.34 2.41
N ASP A 200 -5.76 14.51 2.77
CA ASP A 200 -4.97 15.62 3.31
C ASP A 200 -4.38 15.30 4.69
N ILE A 201 -5.15 14.67 5.57
CA ILE A 201 -4.65 14.23 6.89
C ILE A 201 -3.54 13.20 6.71
N SER A 202 -3.77 12.16 5.93
CA SER A 202 -2.76 11.14 5.65
C SER A 202 -1.50 11.74 4.98
N ARG A 203 -1.67 12.68 4.07
CA ARG A 203 -0.55 13.44 3.46
C ARG A 203 0.32 14.13 4.51
N ARG A 204 -0.31 14.80 5.48
CA ARG A 204 0.43 15.49 6.56
C ARG A 204 1.18 14.50 7.45
N GLU A 205 0.55 13.38 7.80
CA GLU A 205 1.19 12.31 8.57
C GLU A 205 2.36 11.69 7.80
N TYR A 206 2.22 11.44 6.50
CA TYR A 206 3.28 10.91 5.63
C TYR A 206 4.46 11.88 5.55
N MET A 207 4.18 13.15 5.27
CA MET A 207 5.22 14.17 5.16
C MET A 207 6.01 14.36 6.45
N ALA A 208 5.37 14.24 7.62
CA ALA A 208 6.03 14.40 8.91
C ALA A 208 7.16 13.38 9.15
N VAL A 209 7.12 12.24 8.47
CA VAL A 209 8.14 11.17 8.57
C VAL A 209 8.90 10.93 7.26
N GLY A 210 8.76 11.82 6.28
CA GLY A 210 9.53 11.79 5.03
C GLY A 210 8.98 10.89 3.93
N ILE A 211 7.76 10.37 4.04
CA ILE A 211 7.09 9.66 2.93
C ILE A 211 6.60 10.71 1.94
N ARG A 212 7.08 10.62 0.68
CA ARG A 212 6.79 11.62 -0.36
C ARG A 212 6.12 11.04 -1.60
N GLU A 213 5.86 9.74 -1.59
CA GLU A 213 5.10 9.04 -2.63
C GLU A 213 4.20 7.98 -1.98
N THR A 214 3.01 7.78 -2.54
CA THR A 214 2.10 6.71 -2.12
C THR A 214 1.97 5.67 -3.21
N LEU A 215 1.88 4.37 -2.86
CA LEU A 215 1.52 3.29 -3.78
C LEU A 215 -0.01 3.09 -3.78
N HIS A 216 -0.73 4.19 -3.87
CA HIS A 216 -2.20 4.26 -3.89
C HIS A 216 -2.65 5.63 -4.46
N PRO A 217 -3.98 5.87 -4.76
CA PRO A 217 -5.13 5.00 -4.50
C PRO A 217 -5.20 3.80 -5.42
N GLN A 218 -5.88 2.73 -4.93
CA GLN A 218 -6.34 1.63 -5.75
C GLN A 218 -7.73 1.97 -6.28
N ILE A 219 -7.86 2.14 -7.61
CA ILE A 219 -9.11 2.57 -8.26
C ILE A 219 -9.68 1.51 -9.21
N ASP A 220 -9.28 0.27 -8.98
CA ASP A 220 -9.89 -0.89 -9.63
C ASP A 220 -11.39 -0.97 -9.29
N LEU A 221 -12.20 -1.50 -10.21
CA LEU A 221 -13.63 -1.73 -9.96
C LEU A 221 -13.87 -3.14 -9.45
N ALA A 222 -14.60 -3.28 -8.36
CA ALA A 222 -14.88 -4.54 -7.65
C ALA A 222 -15.94 -5.39 -8.35
N THR A 223 -15.76 -5.71 -9.63
CA THR A 223 -16.75 -6.41 -10.46
C THR A 223 -16.74 -7.95 -10.30
N GLU A 224 -15.61 -8.53 -9.86
CA GLU A 224 -15.52 -9.94 -9.48
C GLU A 224 -15.57 -10.10 -7.96
N PRO A 225 -16.69 -10.59 -7.39
CA PRO A 225 -16.93 -10.59 -5.93
C PRO A 225 -15.92 -11.43 -5.12
N ARG A 226 -15.27 -12.43 -5.72
CA ARG A 226 -14.31 -13.31 -5.04
C ARG A 226 -12.90 -12.75 -4.98
N TRP A 227 -12.62 -11.64 -5.69
CA TRP A 227 -11.29 -11.04 -5.73
C TRP A 227 -10.86 -10.52 -4.35
N PRO A 228 -9.67 -10.89 -3.82
CA PRO A 228 -9.28 -10.61 -2.43
C PRO A 228 -8.87 -9.16 -2.16
N ARG A 229 -8.88 -8.27 -3.18
CA ARG A 229 -8.42 -6.89 -3.02
C ARG A 229 -9.55 -5.85 -3.06
N ILE A 230 -10.79 -6.29 -2.90
CA ILE A 230 -11.98 -5.43 -2.97
C ILE A 230 -11.97 -4.35 -1.88
N SER A 231 -11.54 -4.66 -0.65
CA SER A 231 -11.48 -3.68 0.45
C SER A 231 -10.63 -2.45 0.14
N GLY A 232 -9.61 -2.60 -0.73
CA GLY A 232 -8.76 -1.51 -1.19
C GLY A 232 -9.37 -0.64 -2.30
N THR A 233 -10.53 -0.98 -2.82
CA THR A 233 -11.26 -0.26 -3.88
C THR A 233 -12.36 0.64 -3.31
N PHE A 234 -12.95 1.50 -4.14
CA PHE A 234 -14.14 2.28 -3.75
C PHE A 234 -15.46 1.59 -4.12
N GLY A 235 -15.41 0.36 -4.63
CA GLY A 235 -16.57 -0.45 -5.02
C GLY A 235 -16.63 -0.78 -6.51
N GLU A 236 -17.81 -1.19 -7.00
CA GLU A 236 -18.00 -1.65 -8.37
C GLU A 236 -18.48 -0.56 -9.35
N ASP A 237 -18.95 0.60 -8.83
CA ASP A 237 -19.46 1.70 -9.64
C ASP A 237 -18.34 2.62 -10.14
N ALA A 238 -18.24 2.78 -11.47
CA ALA A 238 -17.19 3.59 -12.08
C ALA A 238 -17.34 5.09 -11.77
N SER A 239 -18.57 5.60 -11.64
CA SER A 239 -18.82 7.03 -11.34
C SER A 239 -18.46 7.36 -9.89
N LEU A 240 -18.87 6.53 -8.94
CA LEU A 240 -18.48 6.63 -7.53
C LEU A 240 -16.96 6.58 -7.40
N THR A 241 -16.32 5.54 -7.97
CA THR A 241 -14.86 5.37 -7.92
C THR A 241 -14.13 6.56 -8.54
N SER A 242 -14.62 7.13 -9.64
CA SER A 242 -14.04 8.33 -10.27
C SER A 242 -14.05 9.54 -9.35
N ARG A 243 -15.17 9.79 -8.66
CA ARG A 243 -15.28 10.90 -7.71
C ARG A 243 -14.36 10.72 -6.51
N MET A 244 -14.34 9.50 -5.94
CA MET A 244 -13.47 9.17 -4.80
C MET A 244 -12.00 9.27 -5.19
N ALA A 245 -11.60 8.70 -6.33
CA ALA A 245 -10.24 8.76 -6.86
C ALA A 245 -9.76 10.21 -7.04
N ARG A 246 -10.59 11.05 -7.66
CA ARG A 246 -10.28 12.47 -7.83
C ARG A 246 -10.07 13.19 -6.49
N ALA A 247 -10.99 13.01 -5.54
CA ALA A 247 -10.91 13.62 -4.21
C ALA A 247 -9.66 13.15 -3.46
N TYR A 248 -9.35 11.88 -3.54
CA TYR A 248 -8.18 11.25 -2.92
C TYR A 248 -6.86 11.83 -3.49
N ILE A 249 -6.70 11.84 -4.81
CA ILE A 249 -5.50 12.36 -5.48
C ILE A 249 -5.29 13.83 -5.13
N LEU A 250 -6.34 14.66 -5.23
CA LEU A 250 -6.26 16.08 -4.89
C LEU A 250 -5.97 16.32 -3.40
N GLY A 251 -6.37 15.42 -2.50
CA GLY A 251 -6.02 15.51 -1.08
C GLY A 251 -4.53 15.27 -0.82
N TYR A 252 -3.91 14.33 -1.52
CA TYR A 252 -2.48 14.04 -1.40
C TYR A 252 -1.59 15.03 -2.18
N GLN A 253 -1.97 15.38 -3.39
CA GLN A 253 -1.12 16.19 -4.27
C GLN A 253 -1.43 17.69 -4.22
N GLY A 254 -2.66 18.08 -3.85
CA GLY A 254 -3.19 19.41 -4.16
C GLY A 254 -3.63 19.51 -5.61
N ASP A 255 -3.91 20.71 -6.08
CA ASP A 255 -4.28 20.95 -7.48
C ASP A 255 -3.07 20.79 -8.43
N THR A 256 -1.86 20.97 -7.90
CA THR A 256 -0.59 20.74 -8.60
C THR A 256 0.41 20.09 -7.66
N LEU A 257 1.25 19.18 -8.17
CA LEU A 257 2.34 18.57 -7.40
C LEU A 257 3.36 19.63 -6.99
N GLY A 258 3.67 19.68 -5.70
CA GLY A 258 4.56 20.70 -5.12
C GLY A 258 5.29 20.26 -3.85
N PRO A 259 6.06 21.18 -3.22
CA PRO A 259 6.86 20.86 -2.03
C PRO A 259 6.03 20.37 -0.82
N HIS A 260 4.75 20.69 -0.78
CA HIS A 260 3.82 20.25 0.26
C HIS A 260 2.94 19.05 -0.15
N SER A 261 3.27 18.42 -1.27
CA SER A 261 2.53 17.27 -1.80
C SER A 261 3.20 15.95 -1.42
N VAL A 262 2.39 14.90 -1.44
CA VAL A 262 2.84 13.51 -1.57
C VAL A 262 2.34 13.02 -2.93
N ALA A 263 3.24 12.53 -3.78
CA ALA A 263 2.90 12.04 -5.11
C ALA A 263 2.03 10.78 -5.01
N THR A 264 0.99 10.67 -5.84
CA THR A 264 0.17 9.46 -5.90
C THR A 264 0.62 8.57 -7.05
N MET A 265 0.81 7.28 -6.76
CA MET A 265 0.97 6.23 -7.77
C MET A 265 -0.34 5.45 -7.85
N THR A 266 -1.24 5.92 -8.71
CA THR A 266 -2.57 5.35 -8.87
C THR A 266 -2.50 3.97 -9.50
N LYS A 267 -3.26 3.00 -8.96
CA LYS A 267 -3.20 1.58 -9.34
C LYS A 267 -4.58 0.94 -9.44
N HIS A 268 -4.73 -0.16 -10.18
CA HIS A 268 -3.75 -0.79 -11.07
C HIS A 268 -4.22 -0.67 -12.52
N PHE A 269 -3.54 0.12 -13.31
CA PHE A 269 -3.93 0.38 -14.71
C PHE A 269 -3.86 -0.91 -15.55
N PRO A 270 -4.82 -1.15 -16.45
CA PRO A 270 -6.04 -0.40 -16.77
C PRO A 270 -7.30 -0.88 -16.02
N GLY A 271 -7.17 -1.42 -14.82
CA GLY A 271 -8.22 -1.93 -13.95
C GLY A 271 -8.02 -3.42 -13.63
N GLY A 272 -7.78 -3.72 -12.34
CA GLY A 272 -7.46 -5.07 -11.86
C GLY A 272 -8.68 -5.90 -11.44
N GLY A 273 -9.91 -5.37 -11.53
CA GLY A 273 -11.11 -6.03 -11.01
C GLY A 273 -11.52 -7.34 -11.67
N PRO A 274 -11.48 -7.49 -13.02
CA PRO A 274 -12.04 -8.64 -13.70
C PRO A 274 -11.11 -9.87 -13.69
N GLN A 275 -10.79 -10.34 -12.49
CA GLN A 275 -9.95 -11.51 -12.27
C GLN A 275 -10.68 -12.81 -12.54
N LYS A 276 -10.15 -13.64 -13.41
CA LYS A 276 -10.75 -14.95 -13.72
C LYS A 276 -10.94 -15.76 -12.44
N GLU A 277 -12.20 -16.14 -12.15
CA GLU A 277 -12.59 -16.89 -10.95
C GLU A 277 -12.23 -16.19 -9.60
N GLY A 278 -11.98 -14.89 -9.62
CA GLY A 278 -11.56 -14.10 -8.45
C GLY A 278 -10.14 -14.40 -7.94
N LEU A 279 -9.34 -15.13 -8.73
CA LEU A 279 -7.98 -15.50 -8.31
C LEU A 279 -6.99 -14.41 -8.69
N ASP A 280 -6.18 -14.01 -7.72
CA ASP A 280 -5.27 -12.88 -7.86
C ASP A 280 -3.95 -13.25 -8.59
N PRO A 281 -3.49 -12.44 -9.56
CA PRO A 281 -2.31 -12.73 -10.38
C PRO A 281 -0.97 -12.48 -9.69
N HIS A 282 -0.92 -12.24 -8.37
CA HIS A 282 0.33 -12.31 -7.63
C HIS A 282 0.94 -13.71 -7.62
N PHE A 283 0.13 -14.73 -7.94
CA PHE A 283 0.53 -16.13 -7.85
C PHE A 283 0.40 -16.87 -9.19
N PRO A 284 1.22 -17.90 -9.43
CA PRO A 284 1.26 -18.60 -10.71
C PRO A 284 0.02 -19.47 -11.00
N PHE A 285 -0.85 -19.69 -10.04
CA PHE A 285 -2.04 -20.54 -10.22
C PHE A 285 -3.14 -19.86 -11.05
N GLN A 286 -3.13 -18.53 -11.19
CA GLN A 286 -4.03 -17.80 -12.10
C GLN A 286 -3.40 -16.47 -12.54
N LYS A 287 -3.50 -16.14 -13.84
CA LYS A 287 -2.81 -15.00 -14.44
C LYS A 287 -3.74 -14.12 -15.28
N GLY A 288 -4.90 -14.66 -15.68
CA GLY A 288 -5.77 -14.02 -16.66
C GLY A 288 -6.74 -13.03 -16.05
N GLN A 289 -6.87 -11.86 -16.67
CA GLN A 289 -8.04 -11.01 -16.57
C GLN A 289 -8.96 -11.26 -17.77
N VAL A 290 -10.26 -11.42 -17.52
CA VAL A 290 -11.22 -11.86 -18.52
C VAL A 290 -12.37 -10.87 -18.63
N TYR A 291 -12.88 -10.73 -19.85
CA TYR A 291 -13.90 -9.73 -20.16
C TYR A 291 -15.09 -10.38 -20.89
N PRO A 292 -15.80 -11.34 -20.27
CA PRO A 292 -16.92 -12.04 -20.88
C PRO A 292 -18.11 -11.11 -21.20
N GLY A 293 -18.20 -9.99 -20.48
CA GLY A 293 -19.19 -8.93 -20.76
C GLY A 293 -18.76 -7.95 -21.85
N LYS A 294 -17.52 -8.07 -22.38
CA LYS A 294 -16.91 -7.11 -23.31
C LYS A 294 -16.84 -5.68 -22.75
N ASN A 295 -16.58 -5.56 -21.45
CA ASN A 295 -16.74 -4.33 -20.70
C ASN A 295 -15.38 -3.70 -20.29
N PHE A 296 -14.30 -3.98 -21.02
CA PHE A 296 -12.96 -3.45 -20.77
C PHE A 296 -12.96 -1.93 -20.56
N ASN A 297 -13.67 -1.20 -21.40
CA ASN A 297 -13.69 0.27 -21.33
C ASN A 297 -14.33 0.82 -20.05
N TYR A 298 -15.22 0.08 -19.40
CA TYR A 298 -15.80 0.49 -18.12
C TYR A 298 -14.74 0.63 -17.03
N HIS A 299 -13.73 -0.24 -17.05
CA HIS A 299 -12.63 -0.24 -16.09
C HIS A 299 -11.66 0.93 -16.29
N LEU A 300 -11.69 1.60 -17.45
CA LEU A 300 -10.87 2.77 -17.74
C LEU A 300 -11.44 4.07 -17.15
N ILE A 301 -12.75 4.14 -16.92
CA ILE A 301 -13.45 5.38 -16.50
C ILE A 301 -12.82 6.00 -15.23
N PRO A 302 -12.49 5.24 -14.16
CA PRO A 302 -11.83 5.83 -12.98
C PRO A 302 -10.44 6.41 -13.28
N PHE A 303 -9.71 5.84 -14.24
CA PHE A 303 -8.39 6.33 -14.64
C PHE A 303 -8.48 7.66 -15.40
N GLU A 304 -9.53 7.88 -16.18
CA GLU A 304 -9.79 9.19 -16.82
C GLU A 304 -9.92 10.29 -15.76
N ALA A 305 -10.62 10.01 -14.65
CA ALA A 305 -10.72 10.94 -13.52
C ALA A 305 -9.37 11.14 -12.80
N ALA A 306 -8.55 10.09 -12.69
CA ALA A 306 -7.22 10.19 -12.13
C ALA A 306 -6.27 11.03 -13.01
N PHE A 307 -6.34 10.90 -14.33
CA PHE A 307 -5.59 11.75 -15.26
C PHE A 307 -6.04 13.20 -15.19
N ALA A 308 -7.35 13.45 -15.12
CA ALA A 308 -7.89 14.79 -14.93
C ALA A 308 -7.52 15.42 -13.57
N ALA A 309 -7.22 14.60 -12.55
CA ALA A 309 -6.67 15.02 -11.27
C ALA A 309 -5.13 15.09 -11.24
N HIS A 310 -4.48 14.91 -12.39
CA HIS A 310 -3.03 14.98 -12.56
C HIS A 310 -2.25 14.02 -11.64
N THR A 311 -2.71 12.75 -11.48
CA THR A 311 -1.94 11.76 -10.73
C THR A 311 -0.49 11.70 -11.20
N ALA A 312 0.47 11.69 -10.26
CA ALA A 312 1.89 11.81 -10.58
C ALA A 312 2.47 10.53 -11.22
N ALA A 313 1.95 9.38 -10.81
CA ALA A 313 2.42 8.09 -11.29
C ALA A 313 1.27 7.10 -11.49
N ILE A 314 1.52 6.10 -12.32
CA ILE A 314 0.62 4.96 -12.60
C ILE A 314 1.37 3.65 -12.38
N MET A 315 0.68 2.67 -11.77
CA MET A 315 1.17 1.30 -11.67
C MET A 315 0.25 0.36 -12.47
N PRO A 316 0.76 -0.27 -13.56
CA PRO A 316 0.04 -1.33 -14.25
C PRO A 316 -0.03 -2.60 -13.38
N TYR A 317 -1.13 -3.36 -13.50
CA TYR A 317 -1.30 -4.59 -12.74
C TYR A 317 -0.51 -5.77 -13.32
N TYR A 318 -0.53 -6.91 -12.61
CA TYR A 318 0.14 -8.15 -13.05
C TYR A 318 -0.59 -8.87 -14.18
N GLY A 319 -1.92 -8.77 -14.20
CA GLY A 319 -2.79 -9.62 -15.00
C GLY A 319 -2.51 -9.58 -16.49
N VAL A 320 -2.90 -10.67 -17.17
CA VAL A 320 -2.86 -10.78 -18.63
C VAL A 320 -4.25 -10.43 -19.16
N PRO A 321 -4.44 -9.39 -19.97
CA PRO A 321 -5.73 -9.00 -20.53
C PRO A 321 -6.14 -9.93 -21.66
N MET A 322 -6.70 -11.09 -21.32
CA MET A 322 -6.99 -12.17 -22.26
C MET A 322 -7.84 -11.69 -23.44
N GLY A 323 -7.28 -11.80 -24.65
CA GLY A 323 -7.95 -11.46 -25.89
C GLY A 323 -8.27 -9.96 -26.10
N GLN A 324 -7.66 -9.04 -25.34
CA GLN A 324 -7.88 -7.60 -25.48
C GLN A 324 -6.81 -6.91 -26.34
N THR A 325 -5.65 -7.53 -26.54
CA THR A 325 -4.52 -7.02 -27.29
C THR A 325 -3.97 -8.11 -28.22
N SER A 326 -3.06 -7.73 -29.13
CA SER A 326 -2.46 -8.67 -30.10
C SER A 326 -1.60 -9.76 -29.44
N GLU A 327 -1.11 -9.52 -28.21
CA GLU A 327 -0.36 -10.52 -27.43
C GLU A 327 -0.92 -10.64 -26.01
N ASP A 328 -1.11 -11.87 -25.53
CA ASP A 328 -1.55 -12.16 -24.17
C ASP A 328 -0.34 -12.16 -23.21
N VAL A 329 0.05 -10.98 -22.75
CA VAL A 329 1.13 -10.73 -21.78
C VAL A 329 0.70 -9.80 -20.68
N GLY A 330 1.32 -9.88 -19.50
CA GLY A 330 1.04 -9.00 -18.37
C GLY A 330 1.14 -7.52 -18.75
N PHE A 331 0.35 -6.68 -18.11
CA PHE A 331 0.16 -5.28 -18.54
C PHE A 331 1.46 -4.49 -18.69
N SER A 332 2.43 -4.65 -17.78
CA SER A 332 3.72 -3.94 -17.88
C SER A 332 4.59 -4.40 -19.05
N PHE A 333 4.33 -5.57 -19.64
CA PHE A 333 5.01 -6.09 -20.83
C PHE A 333 4.27 -5.72 -22.12
N ASN A 334 3.07 -5.16 -22.01
CA ASN A 334 2.15 -4.95 -23.12
C ASN A 334 2.27 -3.53 -23.69
N LYS A 335 2.88 -3.43 -24.88
CA LYS A 335 3.11 -2.13 -25.54
C LYS A 335 1.82 -1.45 -25.99
N GLU A 336 0.77 -2.21 -26.37
CA GLU A 336 -0.51 -1.63 -26.74
C GLU A 336 -1.19 -0.95 -25.55
N ILE A 337 -1.04 -1.54 -24.36
CA ILE A 337 -1.58 -0.96 -23.11
C ILE A 337 -0.74 0.24 -22.65
N ILE A 338 0.59 0.11 -22.55
CA ILE A 338 1.40 1.19 -21.98
C ILE A 338 1.64 2.31 -22.99
N THR A 339 2.20 2.00 -24.15
CA THR A 339 2.45 3.03 -25.17
C THR A 339 1.15 3.41 -25.88
N GLY A 340 0.38 2.44 -26.35
CA GLY A 340 -0.82 2.68 -27.15
C GLY A 340 -1.90 3.41 -26.36
N LEU A 341 -2.37 2.80 -25.28
CA LEU A 341 -3.48 3.33 -24.50
C LEU A 341 -3.04 4.44 -23.54
N LEU A 342 -2.08 4.16 -22.64
CA LEU A 342 -1.72 5.11 -21.57
C LEU A 342 -0.99 6.35 -22.12
N ARG A 343 0.06 6.17 -22.97
CA ARG A 343 0.87 7.28 -23.46
C ARG A 343 0.21 8.01 -24.62
N ASN A 344 -0.27 7.28 -25.65
CA ASN A 344 -0.74 7.90 -26.88
C ASN A 344 -2.21 8.34 -26.80
N THR A 345 -3.10 7.50 -26.22
CA THR A 345 -4.54 7.85 -26.13
C THR A 345 -4.82 8.80 -24.97
N TYR A 346 -4.32 8.49 -23.77
CA TYR A 346 -4.56 9.32 -22.57
C TYR A 346 -3.50 10.41 -22.35
N HIS A 347 -2.44 10.46 -23.17
CA HIS A 347 -1.36 11.46 -23.10
C HIS A 347 -0.72 11.57 -21.71
N PHE A 348 -0.68 10.47 -20.96
CA PHE A 348 -0.08 10.45 -19.63
C PHE A 348 1.44 10.59 -19.70
N ASP A 349 2.01 11.66 -19.15
CA ASP A 349 3.46 11.95 -19.12
C ASP A 349 4.07 11.85 -17.70
N GLY A 350 3.36 11.29 -16.73
CA GLY A 350 3.89 10.94 -15.42
C GLY A 350 4.70 9.65 -15.42
N VAL A 351 5.20 9.25 -14.26
CA VAL A 351 5.97 8.01 -14.06
C VAL A 351 5.07 6.79 -14.22
N VAL A 352 5.55 5.78 -14.96
CA VAL A 352 4.94 4.44 -14.99
C VAL A 352 5.88 3.48 -14.29
N CYS A 353 5.45 2.93 -13.14
CA CYS A 353 6.20 1.95 -12.36
C CYS A 353 5.54 0.58 -12.48
N THR A 354 6.29 -0.48 -12.75
CA THR A 354 5.72 -1.84 -12.71
C THR A 354 5.18 -2.15 -11.31
N ASP A 355 4.23 -3.06 -11.20
CA ASP A 355 4.01 -3.76 -9.95
C ASP A 355 5.23 -4.62 -9.57
N TRP A 356 5.26 -5.27 -8.40
CA TRP A 356 6.47 -5.82 -7.77
C TRP A 356 6.95 -7.14 -8.37
N GLY A 357 8.27 -7.25 -8.65
CA GLY A 357 8.94 -8.51 -8.97
C GLY A 357 8.51 -9.15 -10.29
N LEU A 358 8.60 -8.41 -11.40
CA LEU A 358 8.28 -8.90 -12.74
C LEU A 358 9.47 -9.51 -13.47
N VAL A 359 10.69 -9.22 -13.02
CA VAL A 359 11.93 -9.61 -13.72
C VAL A 359 12.60 -10.80 -13.05
N THR A 360 12.74 -10.74 -11.72
CA THR A 360 13.51 -11.71 -10.93
C THR A 360 12.66 -12.54 -10.00
N ASP A 361 13.03 -13.81 -9.82
CA ASP A 361 12.43 -14.66 -8.79
C ASP A 361 12.89 -14.20 -7.40
N ALA A 362 12.02 -14.30 -6.40
CA ALA A 362 12.35 -13.97 -5.02
C ALA A 362 12.42 -15.23 -4.16
N ASP A 363 13.49 -15.38 -3.38
CA ASP A 363 13.58 -16.43 -2.37
C ASP A 363 12.93 -15.95 -1.06
N MET A 364 11.83 -16.61 -0.70
CA MET A 364 11.05 -16.33 0.50
C MET A 364 11.36 -17.35 1.60
N GLY A 365 12.64 -17.44 2.00
CA GLY A 365 13.08 -18.37 3.03
C GLY A 365 13.11 -19.82 2.55
N GLY A 366 13.66 -20.06 1.37
CA GLY A 366 13.78 -21.38 0.74
C GLY A 366 12.59 -21.77 -0.15
N THR A 367 11.56 -20.94 -0.22
CA THR A 367 10.46 -21.10 -1.19
C THR A 367 10.56 -20.03 -2.26
N ILE A 368 10.73 -20.45 -3.51
CA ILE A 368 10.84 -19.50 -4.64
C ILE A 368 9.46 -18.95 -4.98
N TRP A 369 9.34 -17.64 -4.93
CA TRP A 369 8.23 -16.90 -5.51
C TRP A 369 8.66 -16.47 -6.91
N PRO A 370 8.09 -17.09 -7.97
CA PRO A 370 8.54 -16.80 -9.32
C PRO A 370 8.21 -15.36 -9.72
N ALA A 371 9.04 -14.79 -10.59
CA ALA A 371 8.77 -13.52 -11.21
C ALA A 371 7.38 -13.53 -11.86
N ARG A 372 6.60 -12.44 -11.68
CA ARG A 372 5.26 -12.29 -12.26
C ARG A 372 5.35 -11.91 -13.73
N ALA A 373 6.18 -12.65 -14.48
CA ALA A 373 6.46 -12.44 -15.90
C ALA A 373 5.41 -13.12 -16.78
N TRP A 374 4.12 -12.86 -16.49
CA TRP A 374 3.02 -13.60 -17.10
C TRP A 374 2.92 -13.39 -18.60
N GLY A 375 2.89 -14.50 -19.33
CA GLY A 375 2.93 -14.55 -20.79
C GLY A 375 4.34 -14.44 -21.40
N VAL A 376 5.36 -14.13 -20.58
CA VAL A 376 6.78 -14.01 -21.00
C VAL A 376 7.73 -14.79 -20.09
N GLU A 377 7.25 -15.82 -19.41
CA GLU A 377 8.01 -16.61 -18.43
C GLU A 377 9.27 -17.24 -19.04
N LYS A 378 9.26 -17.52 -20.35
CA LYS A 378 10.38 -18.12 -21.08
C LYS A 378 11.47 -17.13 -21.47
N LEU A 379 11.22 -15.82 -21.36
CA LEU A 379 12.23 -14.81 -21.65
C LEU A 379 13.32 -14.80 -20.57
N SER A 380 14.53 -14.48 -20.97
CA SER A 380 15.62 -14.18 -20.03
C SER A 380 15.28 -12.94 -19.20
N ARG A 381 15.99 -12.73 -18.09
CA ARG A 381 15.80 -11.52 -17.25
C ARG A 381 16.08 -10.24 -18.04
N GLU A 382 17.12 -10.25 -18.86
CA GLU A 382 17.50 -9.15 -19.77
C GLU A 382 16.37 -8.86 -20.77
N ASP A 383 15.80 -9.90 -21.38
CA ASP A 383 14.70 -9.74 -22.33
C ASP A 383 13.41 -9.24 -21.68
N ARG A 384 13.14 -9.63 -20.42
CA ARG A 384 12.03 -9.09 -19.63
C ARG A 384 12.25 -7.59 -19.36
N VAL A 385 13.44 -7.17 -18.90
CA VAL A 385 13.80 -5.75 -18.72
C VAL A 385 13.61 -4.97 -20.01
N LYS A 386 14.15 -5.49 -21.13
CA LYS A 386 14.00 -4.86 -22.43
C LYS A 386 12.53 -4.70 -22.83
N LYS A 387 11.73 -5.75 -22.70
CA LYS A 387 10.32 -5.74 -23.12
C LYS A 387 9.50 -4.74 -22.28
N ILE A 388 9.75 -4.64 -20.96
CA ILE A 388 9.13 -3.64 -20.08
C ILE A 388 9.48 -2.21 -20.53
N LEU A 389 10.77 -1.95 -20.80
CA LEU A 389 11.21 -0.64 -21.27
C LEU A 389 10.65 -0.32 -22.66
N ASP A 390 10.64 -1.28 -23.59
CA ASP A 390 10.07 -1.12 -24.93
C ASP A 390 8.54 -0.90 -24.90
N ALA A 391 7.87 -1.42 -23.89
CA ALA A 391 6.45 -1.14 -23.68
C ALA A 391 6.18 0.31 -23.22
N GLY A 392 7.18 1.04 -22.68
CA GLY A 392 7.05 2.44 -22.27
C GLY A 392 6.98 2.67 -20.76
N VAL A 393 7.31 1.65 -19.97
CA VAL A 393 7.43 1.73 -18.49
C VAL A 393 8.72 2.47 -18.12
N ASP A 394 8.72 3.20 -16.99
CA ASP A 394 9.85 4.01 -16.54
C ASP A 394 10.61 3.39 -15.37
N GLN A 395 9.92 2.67 -14.48
CA GLN A 395 10.49 2.21 -13.22
C GLN A 395 10.10 0.76 -12.92
N PHE A 396 11.00 0.02 -12.27
CA PHE A 396 10.84 -1.38 -11.91
C PHE A 396 10.54 -1.53 -10.41
N GLY A 397 9.34 -1.95 -10.07
CA GLY A 397 8.91 -2.21 -8.69
C GLY A 397 9.44 -3.54 -8.16
N GLY A 398 9.97 -3.53 -6.93
CA GLY A 398 10.44 -4.73 -6.23
C GLY A 398 11.70 -5.37 -6.81
N GLU A 399 12.41 -4.66 -7.68
CA GLU A 399 13.61 -5.14 -8.36
C GLU A 399 14.84 -4.33 -7.94
N ASN A 400 16.05 -4.91 -8.13
CA ASN A 400 17.31 -4.25 -7.81
C ASN A 400 18.44 -4.69 -8.74
N CYS A 401 18.15 -4.83 -10.02
CA CYS A 401 19.06 -5.38 -11.05
C CYS A 401 19.45 -4.34 -12.12
N PRO A 402 20.01 -3.14 -11.78
CA PRO A 402 20.42 -2.14 -12.76
C PRO A 402 21.52 -2.63 -13.70
N GLU A 403 22.30 -3.65 -13.29
CA GLU A 403 23.28 -4.29 -14.13
C GLU A 403 22.71 -4.87 -15.42
N LEU A 404 21.43 -5.29 -15.44
CA LEU A 404 20.77 -5.78 -16.66
C LEU A 404 20.50 -4.64 -17.66
N VAL A 405 20.18 -3.44 -17.16
CA VAL A 405 20.02 -2.23 -18.00
C VAL A 405 21.37 -1.84 -18.61
N LEU A 406 22.43 -1.83 -17.79
CA LEU A 406 23.78 -1.51 -18.25
C LEU A 406 24.30 -2.52 -19.28
N GLN A 407 24.00 -3.80 -19.09
CA GLN A 407 24.33 -4.84 -20.05
C GLN A 407 23.63 -4.60 -21.39
N LEU A 408 22.31 -4.33 -21.37
CA LEU A 408 21.55 -4.05 -22.59
C LEU A 408 22.05 -2.80 -23.34
N LEU A 409 22.46 -1.76 -22.62
CA LEU A 409 23.09 -0.57 -23.21
C LEU A 409 24.44 -0.92 -23.86
N LYS A 410 25.30 -1.68 -23.18
CA LYS A 410 26.59 -2.13 -23.69
C LYS A 410 26.46 -3.00 -24.94
N GLU A 411 25.43 -3.83 -25.00
CA GLU A 411 25.13 -4.69 -26.15
C GLU A 411 24.45 -3.93 -27.31
N GLY A 412 24.13 -2.65 -27.15
CA GLY A 412 23.41 -1.84 -28.14
C GLY A 412 21.94 -2.26 -28.34
N ARG A 413 21.38 -3.06 -27.43
CA ARG A 413 19.97 -3.52 -27.45
C ARG A 413 19.03 -2.51 -26.81
N LEU A 414 19.57 -1.54 -26.09
CA LEU A 414 18.87 -0.41 -25.49
C LEU A 414 19.66 0.86 -25.78
N THR A 415 18.99 1.99 -25.91
CA THR A 415 19.63 3.29 -26.16
C THR A 415 19.61 4.14 -24.89
N GLU A 416 20.65 4.98 -24.70
CA GLU A 416 20.66 5.95 -23.61
C GLU A 416 19.47 6.90 -23.67
N THR A 417 19.07 7.37 -24.87
CA THR A 417 17.89 8.21 -25.08
C THR A 417 16.60 7.57 -24.50
N ARG A 418 16.46 6.23 -24.60
CA ARG A 418 15.31 5.54 -24.00
C ARG A 418 15.35 5.64 -22.48
N ILE A 419 16.52 5.44 -21.88
CA ILE A 419 16.72 5.55 -20.44
C ILE A 419 16.50 6.99 -19.97
N ASP A 420 17.05 7.97 -20.69
CA ASP A 420 16.91 9.40 -20.39
C ASP A 420 15.45 9.83 -20.32
N SER A 421 14.60 9.28 -21.17
CA SER A 421 13.16 9.57 -21.15
C SER A 421 12.51 9.15 -19.81
N SER A 422 12.91 8.03 -19.23
CA SER A 422 12.41 7.56 -17.93
C SER A 422 13.03 8.33 -16.77
N VAL A 423 14.35 8.53 -16.78
CA VAL A 423 15.07 9.29 -15.74
C VAL A 423 14.53 10.73 -15.66
N ARG A 424 14.23 11.35 -16.79
CA ARG A 424 13.63 12.69 -16.87
C ARG A 424 12.32 12.78 -16.08
N ARG A 425 11.40 11.80 -16.20
CA ARG A 425 10.14 11.78 -15.46
C ARG A 425 10.36 11.63 -13.96
N LEU A 426 11.26 10.74 -13.57
CA LEU A 426 11.62 10.52 -12.17
C LEU A 426 12.28 11.75 -11.54
N LEU A 427 13.20 12.42 -12.24
CA LEU A 427 13.81 13.67 -11.80
C LEU A 427 12.79 14.80 -11.69
N ARG A 428 11.91 14.96 -12.70
CA ARG A 428 10.85 15.97 -12.69
C ARG A 428 9.99 15.84 -11.44
N GLN A 429 9.56 14.63 -11.09
CA GLN A 429 8.78 14.38 -9.88
C GLN A 429 9.55 14.78 -8.61
N LYS A 430 10.84 14.45 -8.49
CA LYS A 430 11.68 14.86 -7.34
C LYS A 430 11.83 16.37 -7.24
N PHE A 431 12.00 17.09 -8.36
CA PHE A 431 12.06 18.55 -8.38
C PHE A 431 10.72 19.18 -8.03
N GLN A 432 9.62 18.67 -8.56
CA GLN A 432 8.28 19.15 -8.22
C GLN A 432 7.99 18.99 -6.72
N LEU A 433 8.39 17.87 -6.12
CA LEU A 433 8.27 17.64 -4.68
C LEU A 433 9.22 18.51 -3.84
N GLY A 434 10.12 19.29 -4.45
CA GLY A 434 11.07 20.15 -3.72
C GLY A 434 12.17 19.39 -2.98
N LEU A 435 12.41 18.12 -3.30
CA LEU A 435 13.38 17.29 -2.58
C LEU A 435 14.83 17.79 -2.75
N PHE A 436 15.15 18.39 -3.89
CA PHE A 436 16.48 18.99 -4.11
C PHE A 436 16.69 20.26 -3.29
N ASP A 437 15.61 20.99 -3.00
CA ASP A 437 15.67 22.25 -2.27
C ASP A 437 15.71 22.01 -0.75
N ASN A 438 14.80 21.17 -0.25
CA ASN A 438 14.80 20.70 1.14
C ASN A 438 14.20 19.31 1.27
N PRO A 439 15.01 18.24 1.39
CA PRO A 439 14.51 16.89 1.58
C PRO A 439 14.20 16.54 3.05
N PHE A 440 14.66 17.31 4.03
CA PHE A 440 14.62 16.96 5.44
C PHE A 440 13.26 17.21 6.08
N VAL A 441 12.95 16.43 7.11
CA VAL A 441 11.81 16.64 8.00
C VAL A 441 12.25 17.19 9.35
N ASP A 442 11.36 17.90 10.03
CA ASP A 442 11.60 18.41 11.39
C ASP A 442 11.20 17.33 12.41
N GLU A 443 12.19 16.61 12.94
CA GLU A 443 12.00 15.53 13.91
C GLU A 443 11.26 15.99 15.19
N SER A 444 11.39 17.26 15.57
CA SER A 444 10.73 17.82 16.76
C SER A 444 9.21 18.01 16.57
N LYS A 445 8.73 18.10 15.32
CA LYS A 445 7.33 18.36 14.96
C LYS A 445 6.54 17.10 14.55
N VAL A 446 7.18 15.94 14.55
CA VAL A 446 6.52 14.69 14.14
C VAL A 446 5.21 14.47 14.91
N GLY A 447 5.20 14.74 16.23
CA GLY A 447 4.00 14.61 17.08
C GLY A 447 2.88 15.62 16.82
N GLU A 448 3.11 16.66 16.01
CA GLU A 448 2.03 17.59 15.61
C GLU A 448 1.06 16.93 14.61
N SER A 449 1.54 15.95 13.85
CA SER A 449 0.75 15.19 12.88
C SER A 449 0.43 13.77 13.36
N LEU A 450 1.45 12.96 13.68
CA LEU A 450 1.25 11.58 14.12
C LEU A 450 0.84 11.53 15.59
N GLY A 451 -0.26 10.83 15.86
CA GLY A 451 -0.90 10.82 17.19
C GLY A 451 -1.76 12.06 17.46
N ASN A 452 -2.02 12.91 16.46
CA ASN A 452 -2.88 14.08 16.61
C ASN A 452 -4.32 13.69 16.96
N PRO A 453 -4.87 14.14 18.11
CA PRO A 453 -6.20 13.73 18.55
C PRO A 453 -7.34 14.07 17.56
N ALA A 454 -7.22 15.19 16.82
CA ALA A 454 -8.22 15.56 15.84
C ALA A 454 -8.20 14.62 14.62
N PHE A 455 -7.02 14.14 14.21
CA PHE A 455 -6.89 13.19 13.11
C PHE A 455 -7.39 11.81 13.50
N ILE A 456 -7.09 11.36 14.72
CA ILE A 456 -7.61 10.11 15.29
C ILE A 456 -9.13 10.17 15.36
N SER A 457 -9.69 11.24 15.91
CA SER A 457 -11.15 11.42 16.02
C SER A 457 -11.86 11.44 14.66
N ALA A 458 -11.23 12.05 13.63
CA ALA A 458 -11.75 12.05 12.27
C ALA A 458 -11.77 10.64 11.67
N GLY A 459 -10.71 9.86 11.90
CA GLY A 459 -10.62 8.46 11.49
C GLY A 459 -11.72 7.60 12.14
N GLU A 460 -11.89 7.69 13.46
CA GLU A 460 -12.95 6.98 14.17
C GLU A 460 -14.35 7.39 13.70
N ALA A 461 -14.58 8.67 13.42
CA ALA A 461 -15.85 9.15 12.88
C ALA A 461 -16.12 8.56 11.49
N SER A 462 -15.08 8.39 10.65
CA SER A 462 -15.20 7.73 9.35
C SER A 462 -15.62 6.26 9.48
N GLN A 463 -15.03 5.53 10.45
CA GLN A 463 -15.39 4.14 10.73
C GLN A 463 -16.89 4.01 11.07
N ARG A 464 -17.40 4.89 11.96
CA ARG A 464 -18.80 4.89 12.33
C ARG A 464 -19.72 5.28 11.19
N ARG A 465 -19.34 6.31 10.42
CA ARG A 465 -20.14 6.81 9.29
C ARG A 465 -20.19 5.81 8.12
N ALA A 466 -19.14 5.01 7.91
CA ALA A 466 -19.08 3.99 6.85
C ALA A 466 -20.03 2.81 7.11
N MET A 467 -20.42 2.57 8.36
CA MET A 467 -21.30 1.44 8.68
C MET A 467 -22.61 1.54 7.91
N THR A 468 -22.99 0.42 7.31
CA THR A 468 -24.21 0.32 6.51
C THR A 468 -25.21 -0.57 7.21
N LEU A 469 -26.36 0.00 7.58
CA LEU A 469 -27.45 -0.76 8.21
C LEU A 469 -28.23 -1.52 7.13
N LEU A 470 -28.14 -2.86 7.16
CA LEU A 470 -28.79 -3.73 6.18
C LEU A 470 -30.17 -4.22 6.64
N LYS A 471 -30.37 -4.43 7.95
CA LYS A 471 -31.65 -4.84 8.53
C LYS A 471 -31.85 -4.23 9.90
N ASN A 472 -33.09 -3.82 10.19
CA ASN A 472 -33.52 -3.31 11.50
C ASN A 472 -34.95 -3.80 11.79
N GLU A 473 -35.07 -5.07 12.23
CA GLU A 473 -36.36 -5.70 12.49
C GLU A 473 -37.06 -5.04 13.69
N ASN A 474 -38.29 -4.60 13.50
CA ASN A 474 -39.10 -3.91 14.51
C ASN A 474 -38.41 -2.67 15.10
N LYS A 475 -37.48 -2.04 14.37
CA LYS A 475 -36.72 -0.87 14.85
C LYS A 475 -35.97 -1.16 16.16
N ILE A 476 -35.37 -2.36 16.27
CA ILE A 476 -34.59 -2.77 17.44
C ILE A 476 -33.37 -1.86 17.67
N LEU A 477 -32.78 -1.34 16.61
CA LEU A 477 -31.67 -0.39 16.66
C LEU A 477 -32.19 1.06 16.58
N PRO A 478 -31.58 2.01 17.31
CA PRO A 478 -30.46 1.79 18.23
C PRO A 478 -30.91 1.17 19.56
N LEU A 479 -30.01 0.41 20.21
CA LEU A 479 -30.25 -0.20 21.51
C LEU A 479 -30.19 0.85 22.62
N ALA A 480 -31.03 0.67 23.66
CA ALA A 480 -30.96 1.48 24.88
C ALA A 480 -29.77 1.07 25.74
N GLN A 481 -29.02 2.05 26.27
CA GLN A 481 -27.87 1.78 27.15
C GLN A 481 -28.32 1.36 28.58
N GLY A 482 -27.51 0.56 29.24
CA GLY A 482 -27.40 0.46 30.68
C GLY A 482 -28.20 -0.64 31.38
N LYS A 483 -29.20 -1.28 30.74
CA LYS A 483 -30.06 -2.28 31.42
C LYS A 483 -30.02 -3.68 30.82
N LEU A 484 -29.42 -3.83 29.62
CA LEU A 484 -29.41 -5.09 28.90
C LEU A 484 -28.32 -6.02 29.42
N LYS A 485 -28.62 -7.31 29.57
CA LYS A 485 -27.64 -8.38 29.65
C LYS A 485 -27.26 -8.73 28.21
N ILE A 486 -26.01 -8.50 27.86
CA ILE A 486 -25.52 -8.70 26.51
C ILE A 486 -24.50 -9.85 26.46
N TYR A 487 -24.71 -10.75 25.53
CA TYR A 487 -23.69 -11.72 25.14
C TYR A 487 -22.94 -11.16 23.92
N VAL A 488 -21.60 -11.16 23.98
CA VAL A 488 -20.79 -10.69 22.86
C VAL A 488 -19.91 -11.82 22.31
N ARG A 489 -19.75 -11.85 20.99
CA ARG A 489 -18.87 -12.79 20.32
C ARG A 489 -18.03 -12.06 19.28
N ASN A 490 -16.71 -12.21 19.36
CA ASN A 490 -15.70 -11.51 18.56
C ASN A 490 -15.74 -9.98 18.79
N ILE A 491 -16.03 -9.56 20.00
CA ILE A 491 -15.96 -8.17 20.49
C ILE A 491 -15.30 -8.21 21.87
N ASP A 492 -14.45 -7.25 22.19
CA ASP A 492 -13.84 -7.16 23.52
C ASP A 492 -14.92 -6.94 24.60
N PRO A 493 -15.08 -7.88 25.56
CA PRO A 493 -16.04 -7.74 26.64
C PRO A 493 -15.86 -6.48 27.49
N LYS A 494 -14.62 -5.95 27.59
CA LYS A 494 -14.34 -4.69 28.32
C LYS A 494 -14.94 -3.49 27.62
N VAL A 495 -14.89 -3.44 26.29
CA VAL A 495 -15.52 -2.38 25.51
C VAL A 495 -17.04 -2.52 25.59
N ALA A 496 -17.57 -3.73 25.46
CA ALA A 496 -19.01 -4.01 25.55
C ALA A 496 -19.61 -3.68 26.92
N SER A 497 -18.86 -3.87 28.01
CA SER A 497 -19.31 -3.60 29.38
C SER A 497 -19.64 -2.11 29.65
N GLN A 498 -19.19 -1.21 28.79
CA GLN A 498 -19.54 0.22 28.85
C GLN A 498 -21.02 0.49 28.45
N TYR A 499 -21.67 -0.48 27.82
CA TYR A 499 -23.01 -0.35 27.26
C TYR A 499 -24.06 -1.21 27.94
N GLY A 500 -23.67 -2.27 28.66
CA GLY A 500 -24.58 -3.17 29.36
C GLY A 500 -23.82 -4.20 30.22
N THR A 501 -24.56 -5.09 30.86
CA THR A 501 -23.98 -6.18 31.65
C THR A 501 -23.59 -7.32 30.69
N VAL A 502 -22.30 -7.56 30.53
CA VAL A 502 -21.81 -8.69 29.72
C VAL A 502 -22.00 -10.01 30.48
N VAL A 503 -22.54 -11.02 29.80
CA VAL A 503 -22.76 -12.37 30.33
C VAL A 503 -21.97 -13.40 29.50
N ASP A 504 -21.58 -14.51 30.13
CA ASP A 504 -20.72 -15.51 29.53
C ASP A 504 -21.45 -16.51 28.60
N ARG A 505 -22.77 -16.59 28.73
CA ARG A 505 -23.59 -17.55 27.97
C ARG A 505 -24.76 -16.87 27.27
N PRO A 506 -25.04 -17.25 26.02
CA PRO A 506 -26.12 -16.62 25.24
C PRO A 506 -27.52 -16.85 25.83
N ASP A 507 -27.75 -17.96 26.54
CA ASP A 507 -29.04 -18.27 27.19
C ASP A 507 -29.31 -17.41 28.44
N GLN A 508 -28.33 -16.65 28.93
CA GLN A 508 -28.46 -15.69 30.04
C GLN A 508 -28.63 -14.25 29.56
N ALA A 509 -28.51 -14.03 28.25
CA ALA A 509 -28.56 -12.70 27.67
C ALA A 509 -29.97 -12.30 27.21
N ASP A 510 -30.27 -11.03 27.29
CA ASP A 510 -31.45 -10.42 26.66
C ASP A 510 -31.24 -10.28 25.15
N LEU A 511 -29.98 -10.07 24.73
CA LEU A 511 -29.57 -9.86 23.36
C LEU A 511 -28.10 -10.28 23.16
N ALA A 512 -27.78 -10.80 21.98
CA ALA A 512 -26.39 -11.04 21.56
C ALA A 512 -25.94 -10.00 20.53
N ILE A 513 -24.64 -9.67 20.55
CA ILE A 513 -23.97 -8.91 19.50
C ILE A 513 -22.85 -9.80 18.96
N LEU A 514 -22.96 -10.13 17.68
CA LEU A 514 -22.05 -11.04 16.98
C LEU A 514 -21.30 -10.28 15.89
N ARG A 515 -19.98 -10.25 15.98
CA ARG A 515 -19.14 -9.70 14.93
C ARG A 515 -18.57 -10.82 14.05
N LEU A 516 -18.66 -10.64 12.72
CA LEU A 516 -18.22 -11.62 11.71
C LEU A 516 -17.28 -10.94 10.71
N ASN A 517 -16.45 -11.74 10.07
CA ASN A 517 -15.71 -11.36 8.87
C ASN A 517 -16.26 -12.15 7.67
N THR A 518 -16.19 -11.59 6.47
CA THR A 518 -16.47 -12.34 5.25
C THR A 518 -15.61 -13.62 5.24
N PRO A 519 -16.20 -14.80 5.04
CA PRO A 519 -15.45 -16.05 5.03
C PRO A 519 -14.53 -16.14 3.80
N TYR A 520 -13.44 -16.87 3.95
CA TYR A 520 -12.50 -17.13 2.86
C TYR A 520 -11.92 -18.54 2.95
N TYR A 521 -11.49 -19.05 1.79
CA TYR A 521 -10.97 -20.41 1.65
C TYR A 521 -9.67 -20.33 0.82
N PRO A 522 -8.49 -20.24 1.47
CA PRO A 522 -7.22 -20.02 0.79
C PRO A 522 -6.91 -21.09 -0.23
N VAL A 523 -6.35 -20.66 -1.36
CA VAL A 523 -5.81 -21.60 -2.36
C VAL A 523 -4.60 -22.32 -1.79
N ALA A 524 -4.52 -23.63 -2.01
CA ALA A 524 -3.34 -24.41 -1.62
C ALA A 524 -2.11 -23.92 -2.40
N SER A 525 -1.10 -23.46 -1.69
CA SER A 525 0.13 -22.93 -2.27
C SER A 525 1.31 -23.17 -1.32
N PRO A 526 2.50 -23.47 -1.84
CA PRO A 526 3.73 -23.52 -1.03
C PRO A 526 4.12 -22.12 -0.49
N LEU A 527 3.68 -21.05 -1.17
CA LEU A 527 3.94 -19.68 -0.76
C LEU A 527 3.02 -19.30 0.41
N ALA A 528 3.60 -19.10 1.60
CA ALA A 528 2.86 -18.77 2.82
C ALA A 528 2.00 -17.50 2.65
N MET A 529 2.48 -16.52 1.87
CA MET A 529 1.76 -15.28 1.58
C MET A 529 0.42 -15.51 0.86
N ALA A 530 0.27 -16.60 0.08
CA ALA A 530 -0.99 -16.93 -0.58
C ALA A 530 -2.16 -17.17 0.41
N ARG A 531 -1.86 -17.55 1.66
CA ARG A 531 -2.85 -17.73 2.71
C ARG A 531 -3.43 -16.42 3.23
N GLY A 532 -2.67 -15.32 3.12
CA GLY A 532 -3.12 -13.97 3.49
C GLY A 532 -4.02 -13.32 2.44
N PHE A 533 -4.12 -13.93 1.24
CA PHE A 533 -5.09 -13.52 0.23
C PHE A 533 -6.41 -14.25 0.50
N HIS A 534 -7.45 -13.50 0.79
CA HIS A 534 -8.78 -14.03 1.10
C HIS A 534 -9.50 -14.50 -0.15
N HIS A 535 -9.03 -15.61 -0.76
CA HIS A 535 -9.65 -16.23 -1.93
C HIS A 535 -10.84 -17.11 -1.57
N GLY A 536 -11.53 -17.61 -2.60
CA GLY A 536 -12.51 -18.67 -2.51
C GLY A 536 -13.93 -18.20 -2.22
N ASP A 537 -14.76 -19.13 -1.82
CA ASP A 537 -16.20 -18.91 -1.62
C ASP A 537 -16.49 -17.87 -0.55
N LEU A 538 -17.65 -17.22 -0.67
CA LEU A 538 -18.08 -16.06 0.13
C LEU A 538 -19.15 -16.44 1.17
N ASP A 539 -19.51 -17.72 1.29
CA ASP A 539 -20.51 -18.25 2.20
C ASP A 539 -19.89 -19.00 3.39
N PHE A 540 -20.51 -18.90 4.55
CA PHE A 540 -20.12 -19.71 5.71
C PHE A 540 -20.46 -21.18 5.49
N LYS A 541 -19.61 -22.11 5.95
CA LYS A 541 -19.74 -23.56 5.76
C LYS A 541 -19.58 -24.35 7.04
N GLY A 542 -20.18 -25.56 7.06
CA GLY A 542 -20.00 -26.56 8.12
C GLY A 542 -20.19 -26.00 9.53
N LYS A 543 -19.36 -26.43 10.48
CA LYS A 543 -19.46 -26.08 11.90
C LYS A 543 -19.49 -24.58 12.18
N GLN A 544 -18.83 -23.76 11.34
CA GLN A 544 -18.84 -22.30 11.53
C GLN A 544 -20.25 -21.76 11.25
N LYS A 545 -20.87 -22.14 10.13
CA LYS A 545 -22.25 -21.79 9.80
C LYS A 545 -23.23 -22.27 10.85
N ASP A 546 -23.11 -23.55 11.27
CA ASP A 546 -23.98 -24.15 12.26
C ASP A 546 -23.94 -23.40 13.59
N SER A 547 -22.74 -23.05 14.08
CA SER A 547 -22.54 -22.29 15.32
C SER A 547 -23.14 -20.87 15.26
N ILE A 548 -23.02 -20.21 14.11
CA ILE A 548 -23.64 -18.89 13.89
C ILE A 548 -25.17 -19.02 13.95
N LEU A 549 -25.76 -19.94 13.17
CA LEU A 549 -27.20 -20.12 13.10
C LEU A 549 -27.80 -20.61 14.43
N GLN A 550 -27.06 -21.40 15.21
CA GLN A 550 -27.44 -21.79 16.56
C GLN A 550 -27.55 -20.58 17.49
N LEU A 551 -26.55 -19.68 17.51
CA LEU A 551 -26.61 -18.46 18.30
C LEU A 551 -27.82 -17.61 17.95
N LEU A 552 -28.02 -17.36 16.64
CA LEU A 552 -29.16 -16.59 16.09
C LEU A 552 -30.54 -17.20 16.44
N SER A 553 -30.59 -18.50 16.75
CA SER A 553 -31.81 -19.22 17.15
C SER A 553 -31.99 -19.26 18.67
N THR A 554 -30.91 -19.02 19.45
CA THR A 554 -30.94 -19.10 20.92
C THR A 554 -31.37 -17.79 21.55
N VAL A 555 -30.92 -16.66 21.01
CA VAL A 555 -31.16 -15.33 21.57
C VAL A 555 -31.30 -14.29 20.45
N PRO A 556 -32.15 -13.23 20.61
CA PRO A 556 -32.18 -12.14 19.63
C PRO A 556 -30.77 -11.59 19.41
N THR A 557 -30.35 -11.50 18.16
CA THR A 557 -28.94 -11.16 17.85
C THR A 557 -28.84 -10.01 16.84
N ILE A 558 -27.98 -9.04 17.17
CA ILE A 558 -27.47 -8.04 16.23
C ILE A 558 -26.19 -8.61 15.62
N VAL A 559 -26.08 -8.58 14.32
CA VAL A 559 -24.89 -9.04 13.57
C VAL A 559 -24.23 -7.81 12.96
N ASP A 560 -22.94 -7.68 13.18
CA ASP A 560 -22.03 -6.81 12.43
C ASP A 560 -21.13 -7.69 11.57
N ILE A 561 -20.97 -7.37 10.29
CA ILE A 561 -20.11 -8.13 9.38
C ILE A 561 -19.12 -7.22 8.66
N TYR A 562 -17.82 -7.47 8.89
CA TYR A 562 -16.75 -6.83 8.13
C TYR A 562 -16.69 -7.40 6.71
N LEU A 563 -16.82 -6.50 5.74
CA LEU A 563 -16.82 -6.81 4.31
C LEU A 563 -15.51 -6.42 3.66
N ASP A 564 -14.51 -7.31 3.68
CA ASP A 564 -13.35 -7.20 2.79
C ASP A 564 -13.69 -7.59 1.34
N ARG A 565 -14.75 -8.38 1.17
CA ARG A 565 -15.40 -8.81 -0.07
C ARG A 565 -16.90 -8.94 0.18
N PRO A 566 -17.76 -9.02 -0.86
CA PRO A 566 -19.19 -9.32 -0.68
C PRO A 566 -19.37 -10.65 0.04
N ALA A 567 -20.25 -10.70 1.05
CA ALA A 567 -20.56 -11.93 1.77
C ALA A 567 -21.91 -12.52 1.30
N VAL A 568 -21.98 -13.86 1.18
CA VAL A 568 -23.21 -14.61 0.91
C VAL A 568 -23.81 -15.06 2.23
N ILE A 569 -24.81 -14.33 2.73
CA ILE A 569 -25.36 -14.48 4.09
C ILE A 569 -26.90 -14.53 4.18
N PRO A 570 -27.63 -15.19 3.27
CA PRO A 570 -29.11 -15.12 3.29
C PRO A 570 -29.71 -15.68 4.58
N GLU A 571 -29.20 -16.80 5.13
CA GLU A 571 -29.73 -17.39 6.35
C GLU A 571 -29.41 -16.56 7.59
N ILE A 572 -28.26 -15.89 7.63
CA ILE A 572 -27.88 -14.95 8.71
C ILE A 572 -28.81 -13.74 8.65
N SER A 573 -28.97 -13.15 7.47
CA SER A 573 -29.87 -12.01 7.26
C SER A 573 -31.32 -12.33 7.64
N ALA A 574 -31.81 -13.52 7.31
CA ALA A 574 -33.16 -13.95 7.67
C ALA A 574 -33.37 -13.98 9.20
N LYS A 575 -32.39 -14.49 9.97
CA LYS A 575 -32.50 -14.73 11.42
C LYS A 575 -32.06 -13.54 12.30
N ALA A 576 -31.11 -12.71 11.84
CA ALA A 576 -30.64 -11.55 12.61
C ALA A 576 -31.76 -10.55 12.84
N LYS A 577 -31.80 -9.95 14.05
CA LYS A 577 -32.73 -8.86 14.40
C LYS A 577 -32.27 -7.50 13.93
N GLY A 578 -30.96 -7.28 13.90
CA GLY A 578 -30.28 -6.18 13.24
C GLY A 578 -29.09 -6.72 12.47
N LEU A 579 -28.77 -6.12 11.34
CA LEU A 579 -27.61 -6.50 10.51
C LEU A 579 -26.94 -5.24 10.01
N LEU A 580 -25.65 -5.09 10.36
CA LEU A 580 -24.79 -4.03 9.88
C LEU A 580 -23.66 -4.65 9.03
N ALA A 581 -23.19 -3.89 8.06
CA ALA A 581 -21.92 -4.13 7.39
C ALA A 581 -20.93 -3.04 7.82
N ASP A 582 -19.70 -3.45 8.15
CA ASP A 582 -18.59 -2.53 8.39
C ASP A 582 -17.49 -2.73 7.34
N PHE A 583 -16.61 -1.72 7.21
CA PHE A 583 -15.52 -1.65 6.26
C PHE A 583 -14.22 -1.26 6.96
N GLY A 584 -13.92 -1.96 8.06
CA GLY A 584 -12.80 -1.66 8.94
C GLY A 584 -13.18 -0.69 10.05
N ALA A 585 -13.64 -1.24 11.18
CA ALA A 585 -14.05 -0.47 12.34
C ALA A 585 -13.62 -1.13 13.64
N SER A 586 -13.27 -0.31 14.64
CA SER A 586 -13.00 -0.76 16.01
C SER A 586 -14.29 -1.22 16.71
N ASP A 587 -14.16 -2.09 17.72
CA ASP A 587 -15.28 -2.50 18.55
C ASP A 587 -16.01 -1.29 19.17
N ALA A 588 -15.26 -0.25 19.55
CA ALA A 588 -15.84 0.99 20.08
C ALA A 588 -16.70 1.71 19.04
N SER A 589 -16.25 1.77 17.79
CA SER A 589 -17.01 2.38 16.69
C SER A 589 -18.28 1.58 16.37
N VAL A 590 -18.19 0.24 16.31
CA VAL A 590 -19.34 -0.64 16.08
C VAL A 590 -20.40 -0.48 17.18
N LEU A 591 -19.97 -0.56 18.43
CA LEU A 591 -20.89 -0.42 19.56
C LEU A 591 -21.48 1.00 19.68
N ALA A 592 -20.72 2.03 19.33
CA ALA A 592 -21.24 3.41 19.30
C ALA A 592 -22.44 3.54 18.35
N VAL A 593 -22.37 2.91 17.18
CA VAL A 593 -23.49 2.88 16.22
C VAL A 593 -24.62 2.01 16.75
N ILE A 594 -24.38 0.78 17.20
CA ILE A 594 -25.40 -0.14 17.72
C ILE A 594 -26.21 0.50 18.85
N PHE A 595 -25.56 1.27 19.73
CA PHE A 595 -26.18 1.94 20.88
C PHE A 595 -26.58 3.42 20.64
N GLY A 596 -26.58 3.88 19.41
CA GLY A 596 -27.10 5.18 19.02
C GLY A 596 -26.29 6.39 19.48
N LYS A 597 -25.01 6.21 19.86
CA LYS A 597 -24.09 7.34 20.07
C LYS A 597 -23.73 8.03 18.76
N ASP A 598 -23.80 7.26 17.66
CA ASP A 598 -23.64 7.73 16.31
C ASP A 598 -24.61 6.99 15.38
N LYS A 599 -24.72 7.41 14.11
CA LYS A 599 -25.67 6.83 13.16
C LYS A 599 -24.93 6.15 12.02
N PRO A 600 -25.46 5.00 11.51
CA PRO A 600 -24.96 4.43 10.26
C PRO A 600 -25.28 5.39 9.11
N GLY A 601 -24.28 5.71 8.30
CA GLY A 601 -24.42 6.64 7.18
C GLY A 601 -23.97 6.05 5.85
N GLY A 602 -23.51 4.78 5.85
CA GLY A 602 -23.03 4.09 4.68
C GLY A 602 -24.15 3.50 3.81
N HIS A 603 -23.83 3.38 2.51
CA HIS A 603 -24.62 2.64 1.54
C HIS A 603 -23.69 1.64 0.85
N LEU A 604 -24.18 0.43 0.55
CA LEU A 604 -23.32 -0.62 -0.05
C LEU A 604 -22.66 -0.13 -1.33
N PRO A 605 -21.33 -0.12 -1.40
CA PRO A 605 -20.59 0.24 -2.62
C PRO A 605 -20.43 -0.96 -3.58
N ILE A 606 -20.98 -2.11 -3.22
CA ILE A 606 -20.99 -3.39 -3.94
C ILE A 606 -22.31 -4.10 -3.68
N GLU A 607 -22.78 -4.95 -4.61
CA GLU A 607 -23.90 -5.84 -4.34
C GLU A 607 -23.49 -6.96 -3.37
N LEU A 608 -24.43 -7.41 -2.51
CA LEU A 608 -24.27 -8.66 -1.77
C LEU A 608 -25.07 -9.77 -2.47
N PRO A 609 -24.40 -10.79 -3.01
CA PRO A 609 -25.07 -11.88 -3.72
C PRO A 609 -25.96 -12.73 -2.82
N SER A 610 -27.02 -13.28 -3.37
CA SER A 610 -27.95 -14.17 -2.64
C SER A 610 -27.41 -15.58 -2.44
N SER A 611 -26.47 -16.04 -3.29
CA SER A 611 -25.93 -17.40 -3.24
C SER A 611 -24.58 -17.49 -3.97
N MET A 612 -23.80 -18.53 -3.66
CA MET A 612 -22.59 -18.84 -4.43
C MET A 612 -22.88 -19.25 -5.89
N ALA A 613 -24.09 -19.75 -6.19
CA ALA A 613 -24.50 -19.99 -7.56
C ALA A 613 -24.66 -18.67 -8.34
N ALA A 614 -25.25 -17.65 -7.71
CA ALA A 614 -25.33 -16.30 -8.29
C ALA A 614 -23.94 -15.70 -8.52
N VAL A 615 -23.02 -15.82 -7.54
CA VAL A 615 -21.63 -15.36 -7.68
C VAL A 615 -20.93 -16.00 -8.88
N ARG A 616 -21.04 -17.32 -9.04
CA ARG A 616 -20.38 -18.03 -10.16
C ARG A 616 -21.02 -17.78 -11.52
N ALA A 617 -22.23 -17.23 -11.56
CA ALA A 617 -22.94 -16.88 -12.79
C ALA A 617 -22.62 -15.46 -13.27
N GLN A 618 -22.00 -14.62 -12.40
CA GLN A 618 -21.60 -13.27 -12.77
C GLN A 618 -20.46 -13.28 -13.79
N LYS A 619 -20.45 -12.26 -14.62
CA LYS A 619 -19.34 -11.94 -15.52
C LYS A 619 -18.34 -11.07 -14.77
N GLU A 620 -17.08 -11.46 -14.79
CA GLU A 620 -16.03 -10.83 -13.99
C GLU A 620 -15.83 -9.33 -14.28
N ASP A 621 -16.23 -8.87 -15.46
CA ASP A 621 -16.03 -7.50 -15.94
C ASP A 621 -17.28 -6.61 -15.88
N VAL A 622 -18.40 -7.12 -15.34
CA VAL A 622 -19.70 -6.43 -15.36
C VAL A 622 -20.13 -6.04 -13.94
N PRO A 623 -20.36 -4.76 -13.64
CA PRO A 623 -20.91 -4.34 -12.36
C PRO A 623 -22.40 -4.72 -12.25
N TYR A 624 -22.92 -4.85 -11.03
CA TYR A 624 -24.33 -5.13 -10.73
C TYR A 624 -24.89 -6.38 -11.45
N ASP A 625 -24.04 -7.37 -11.66
CA ASP A 625 -24.40 -8.59 -12.44
C ASP A 625 -24.85 -9.75 -11.53
N SER A 626 -25.09 -9.50 -10.24
CA SER A 626 -25.58 -10.52 -9.33
C SER A 626 -27.06 -10.82 -9.62
N LYS A 627 -27.36 -12.08 -9.94
CA LYS A 627 -28.74 -12.51 -10.10
C LYS A 627 -29.46 -12.49 -8.74
N ASP A 628 -30.55 -11.73 -8.63
CA ASP A 628 -31.36 -11.59 -7.42
C ASP A 628 -30.51 -11.31 -6.16
N PRO A 629 -29.76 -10.19 -6.11
CA PRO A 629 -28.86 -9.91 -4.99
C PRO A 629 -29.62 -9.82 -3.67
N LEU A 630 -29.03 -10.32 -2.60
CA LEU A 630 -29.58 -10.20 -1.24
C LEU A 630 -29.73 -8.72 -0.84
N TYR A 631 -28.74 -7.91 -1.19
CA TYR A 631 -28.78 -6.46 -1.09
C TYR A 631 -28.14 -5.83 -2.32
N LYS A 632 -28.79 -4.84 -2.90
CA LYS A 632 -28.32 -4.15 -4.11
C LYS A 632 -27.27 -3.11 -3.77
N PHE A 633 -26.46 -2.74 -4.76
CA PHE A 633 -25.64 -1.53 -4.71
C PHE A 633 -26.47 -0.31 -4.27
N GLY A 634 -25.89 0.54 -3.43
CA GLY A 634 -26.55 1.73 -2.90
C GLY A 634 -27.55 1.47 -1.77
N PHE A 635 -27.76 0.20 -1.35
CA PHE A 635 -28.64 -0.10 -0.24
C PHE A 635 -28.06 0.32 1.11
N GLY A 636 -28.87 0.95 1.94
CA GLY A 636 -28.55 1.32 3.32
C GLY A 636 -29.78 1.90 4.02
N LEU A 637 -30.04 1.46 5.26
CA LEU A 637 -31.07 1.98 6.13
C LEU A 637 -30.46 3.00 7.10
N SER A 638 -31.32 3.80 7.73
CA SER A 638 -30.95 4.72 8.82
C SER A 638 -31.97 4.67 9.96
N TYR A 639 -31.62 5.21 11.14
CA TYR A 639 -32.53 5.41 12.29
C TYR A 639 -32.33 6.76 12.98
#